data_4fcc15f0493467a0675556f6b906876e
#
_entry.id   4fcc15f0493467a0675556f6b906876e
#
_cell.length_a   1.000
_cell.length_b   1.000
_cell.length_c   1.000
_cell.angle_alpha   90.00
_cell.angle_beta   90.00
_cell.angle_gamma   90.00
#
_symmetry.space_group_name_H-M   'P 1'
#
loop_
_entity.id
_entity.type
_entity.pdbx_description
1 polymer ?
#
loop_
_entity_poly.entity_id
_entity_poly.type
_entity_poly.pdbx_seq_one_letter_code
_entity_poly.pdbx_strand_id
1 'polypeptide(L)'
;MKNHDLVLGTAGHIDHGKSSLILALTGTDPDRLSEEKQRGITIELGFARLSLDDGTTLGVVDVPGHEKFVRQMISGSTGIDMALLCIAADDGVMPQTTEHLAVLELLRIPTLVVALTKTDLVDDEWVEFMIDEVRGRLAGGPYENAEIIAVSSRTGEGLDDLKAALGRAAKATKRQKASDSARLPIDRVFTIKGAGTVITGTLWSGAISIGDELEVLPSRRMSRVRSIQIHGESVNRAEAGHRVALNLNALSTEEVRPGDFLAAPHTVTATDRFDADFTYLGLSSSDKPLESGARVHVSHGTREVTGRILRIGDEQGFKPGERAYAQIRLDEELPVSWQDHFIVRSYSPVHVIGGGVVLRAHPKRSTTATPEKIALLDALRDGDGDRAAECAFNLEKAPVTCEGIVHAAGCSQAAARRALESLEKSRKAVRLSSEQAGTKEYFTTPRYVQKMRSTIENALLAFHNENPTSTGMSKEALRQKAAARLSPDCFDALLADAQATKHAVVNGGEVCHPQAGAGAQALEKQAAEALLAALREADGSPATLDEIFSSCKIEPSLGRRAMASLEKAGEAVRITKELAFSTGTLAQFEQAVRTRLADGTSASAAELKDAMGTTRKYAIPLLEYFDDKGITRRSGDERVLTKR
;
A
#
# COMPACT_ATOMS: atom_id res chain seq x y z
N MET A 1 -35.23 4.46 -15.88
CA MET A 1 -34.58 3.61 -14.86
C MET A 1 -33.51 2.82 -15.58
N LYS A 2 -32.23 2.92 -15.20
CA LYS A 2 -31.17 2.11 -15.83
C LYS A 2 -31.41 0.66 -15.43
N ASN A 3 -31.60 -0.22 -16.41
CA ASN A 3 -31.64 -1.67 -16.19
C ASN A 3 -30.29 -2.04 -15.57
N HIS A 4 -30.27 -2.43 -14.30
CA HIS A 4 -29.11 -3.01 -13.67
C HIS A 4 -29.04 -4.47 -14.07
N ASP A 5 -28.11 -4.83 -14.96
CA ASP A 5 -27.85 -6.23 -15.26
C ASP A 5 -27.25 -6.88 -13.98
N LEU A 6 -27.99 -7.86 -13.44
CA LEU A 6 -27.57 -8.66 -12.29
C LEU A 6 -27.00 -9.99 -12.76
N VAL A 7 -26.16 -10.61 -11.95
CA VAL A 7 -25.58 -11.93 -12.23
C VAL A 7 -26.27 -12.99 -11.35
N LEU A 8 -26.91 -13.95 -12.01
CA LEU A 8 -27.54 -15.12 -11.41
C LEU A 8 -26.59 -16.32 -11.49
N GLY A 9 -26.21 -16.90 -10.35
CA GLY A 9 -25.43 -18.15 -10.30
C GLY A 9 -26.33 -19.34 -10.00
N THR A 10 -26.12 -20.47 -10.69
CA THR A 10 -26.79 -21.73 -10.31
C THR A 10 -26.04 -22.40 -9.15
N ALA A 11 -26.70 -23.24 -8.38
CA ALA A 11 -26.12 -24.09 -7.33
C ALA A 11 -26.93 -25.39 -7.23
N GLY A 12 -26.37 -26.42 -6.62
CA GLY A 12 -27.07 -27.70 -6.41
C GLY A 12 -26.24 -28.90 -6.86
N HIS A 13 -26.73 -30.10 -6.53
CA HIS A 13 -26.08 -31.37 -6.78
C HIS A 13 -25.89 -31.65 -8.29
N ILE A 14 -25.00 -32.59 -8.64
CA ILE A 14 -24.96 -33.17 -9.98
C ILE A 14 -26.33 -33.81 -10.32
N ASP A 15 -26.71 -33.78 -11.56
CA ASP A 15 -27.98 -34.34 -12.07
C ASP A 15 -29.27 -33.68 -11.52
N HIS A 16 -29.20 -32.65 -10.69
CA HIS A 16 -30.36 -31.86 -10.25
C HIS A 16 -30.91 -30.90 -11.33
N GLY A 17 -30.51 -31.07 -12.58
CA GLY A 17 -31.12 -30.39 -13.72
C GLY A 17 -30.77 -28.92 -13.90
N LYS A 18 -29.64 -28.42 -13.32
CA LYS A 18 -29.18 -27.01 -13.44
C LYS A 18 -29.11 -26.55 -14.89
N SER A 19 -28.26 -27.18 -15.71
CA SER A 19 -28.04 -26.79 -17.11
C SER A 19 -29.28 -26.97 -17.96
N SER A 20 -30.07 -28.04 -17.69
CA SER A 20 -31.36 -28.27 -18.36
C SER A 20 -32.40 -27.18 -18.03
N LEU A 21 -32.42 -26.71 -16.77
CA LEU A 21 -33.27 -25.62 -16.34
C LEU A 21 -32.88 -24.30 -17.01
N ILE A 22 -31.57 -24.01 -17.08
CA ILE A 22 -31.06 -22.81 -17.76
C ILE A 22 -31.40 -22.86 -19.26
N LEU A 23 -31.23 -24.02 -19.91
CA LEU A 23 -31.64 -24.20 -21.29
C LEU A 23 -33.14 -23.92 -21.48
N ALA A 24 -34.00 -24.45 -20.59
CA ALA A 24 -35.45 -24.25 -20.65
C ALA A 24 -35.85 -22.77 -20.42
N LEU A 25 -35.17 -22.06 -19.52
CA LEU A 25 -35.44 -20.66 -19.21
C LEU A 25 -34.93 -19.68 -20.28
N THR A 26 -33.79 -20.00 -20.93
CA THR A 26 -33.07 -19.05 -21.80
C THR A 26 -33.04 -19.44 -23.27
N GLY A 27 -33.33 -20.69 -23.60
CA GLY A 27 -33.15 -21.25 -24.94
C GLY A 27 -31.71 -21.45 -25.38
N THR A 28 -30.75 -21.18 -24.46
CA THR A 28 -29.30 -21.28 -24.70
C THR A 28 -28.73 -22.43 -23.89
N ASP A 29 -28.05 -23.36 -24.57
CA ASP A 29 -27.34 -24.46 -23.91
C ASP A 29 -26.04 -23.92 -23.25
N PRO A 30 -25.93 -23.95 -21.92
CA PRO A 30 -24.74 -23.46 -21.23
C PRO A 30 -23.54 -24.38 -21.40
N ASP A 31 -23.75 -25.69 -21.68
CA ASP A 31 -22.69 -26.69 -21.88
C ASP A 31 -22.08 -26.57 -23.29
N ARG A 32 -20.80 -26.23 -23.32
CA ARG A 32 -20.10 -25.92 -24.58
C ARG A 32 -19.13 -27.00 -25.02
N LEU A 33 -18.59 -27.78 -24.06
CA LEU A 33 -17.61 -28.83 -24.37
C LEU A 33 -18.31 -30.07 -24.93
N SER A 34 -17.71 -30.69 -25.92
CA SER A 34 -18.20 -31.97 -26.45
C SER A 34 -18.22 -33.06 -25.38
N GLU A 35 -17.29 -32.98 -24.43
CA GLU A 35 -17.21 -33.92 -23.31
C GLU A 35 -18.36 -33.74 -22.30
N GLU A 36 -18.80 -32.49 -22.04
CA GLU A 36 -19.97 -32.18 -21.21
C GLU A 36 -21.24 -32.83 -21.82
N LYS A 37 -21.42 -32.62 -23.12
CA LYS A 37 -22.58 -33.17 -23.87
C LYS A 37 -22.57 -34.70 -23.92
N GLN A 38 -21.41 -35.34 -24.01
CA GLN A 38 -21.30 -36.80 -24.03
C GLN A 38 -21.49 -37.43 -22.64
N ARG A 39 -21.06 -36.77 -21.61
CA ARG A 39 -21.13 -37.26 -20.22
C ARG A 39 -22.41 -36.80 -19.50
N GLY A 40 -23.10 -35.79 -20.01
CA GLY A 40 -24.27 -35.17 -19.36
C GLY A 40 -23.94 -34.39 -18.10
N ILE A 41 -22.66 -33.97 -17.91
CA ILE A 41 -22.21 -33.25 -16.72
C ILE A 41 -21.48 -31.96 -17.11
N THR A 42 -21.78 -30.86 -16.43
CA THR A 42 -21.06 -29.58 -16.58
C THR A 42 -19.67 -29.70 -15.92
N ILE A 43 -18.63 -29.38 -16.66
CA ILE A 43 -17.22 -29.42 -16.22
C ILE A 43 -16.67 -28.00 -15.99
N GLU A 44 -16.94 -27.10 -16.94
CA GLU A 44 -16.56 -25.69 -16.89
C GLU A 44 -17.77 -24.80 -16.58
N LEU A 45 -17.50 -23.52 -16.31
CA LEU A 45 -18.56 -22.54 -16.14
C LEU A 45 -19.34 -22.34 -17.45
N GLY A 46 -20.64 -22.58 -17.42
CA GLY A 46 -21.57 -22.24 -18.47
C GLY A 46 -22.03 -20.78 -18.37
N PHE A 47 -22.42 -20.18 -19.50
CA PHE A 47 -22.92 -18.80 -19.51
C PHE A 47 -24.09 -18.66 -20.44
N ALA A 48 -25.15 -18.00 -19.93
CA ALA A 48 -26.37 -17.70 -20.68
C ALA A 48 -26.86 -16.29 -20.33
N ARG A 49 -27.93 -15.86 -21.00
CA ARG A 49 -28.62 -14.60 -20.75
C ARG A 49 -30.11 -14.90 -20.56
N LEU A 50 -30.68 -14.50 -19.43
CA LEU A 50 -32.09 -14.61 -19.13
C LEU A 50 -32.74 -13.23 -19.20
N SER A 51 -33.71 -13.08 -20.11
CA SER A 51 -34.54 -11.88 -20.18
C SER A 51 -35.86 -12.16 -19.46
N LEU A 52 -36.21 -11.29 -18.52
CA LEU A 52 -37.47 -11.36 -17.77
C LEU A 52 -38.53 -10.47 -18.43
N ASP A 53 -39.80 -10.75 -18.15
CA ASP A 53 -40.94 -10.07 -18.77
C ASP A 53 -41.02 -8.57 -18.49
N ASP A 54 -40.43 -8.12 -17.40
CA ASP A 54 -40.34 -6.70 -17.02
C ASP A 54 -39.18 -5.94 -17.70
N GLY A 55 -38.47 -6.58 -18.62
CA GLY A 55 -37.33 -6.02 -19.34
C GLY A 55 -35.99 -6.12 -18.56
N THR A 56 -35.98 -6.68 -17.35
CA THR A 56 -34.73 -6.96 -16.60
C THR A 56 -33.95 -8.05 -17.30
N THR A 57 -32.66 -7.89 -17.40
CA THR A 57 -31.75 -8.91 -17.95
C THR A 57 -30.85 -9.45 -16.86
N LEU A 58 -30.74 -10.77 -16.77
CA LEU A 58 -29.83 -11.46 -15.87
C LEU A 58 -28.73 -12.15 -16.68
N GLY A 59 -27.45 -11.86 -16.34
CA GLY A 59 -26.35 -12.70 -16.78
C GLY A 59 -26.36 -13.99 -15.97
N VAL A 60 -26.37 -15.15 -16.62
CA VAL A 60 -26.42 -16.46 -15.94
C VAL A 60 -25.03 -17.08 -15.94
N VAL A 61 -24.60 -17.54 -14.78
CA VAL A 61 -23.39 -18.37 -14.58
C VAL A 61 -23.85 -19.74 -14.12
N ASP A 62 -23.76 -20.72 -15.01
CA ASP A 62 -24.07 -22.12 -14.67
C ASP A 62 -22.82 -22.82 -14.14
N VAL A 63 -22.88 -23.32 -12.90
CA VAL A 63 -21.74 -23.93 -12.22
C VAL A 63 -21.83 -25.45 -12.20
N PRO A 64 -20.69 -26.17 -12.28
CA PRO A 64 -20.69 -27.61 -12.17
C PRO A 64 -21.15 -28.06 -10.78
N GLY A 65 -21.91 -29.18 -10.75
CA GLY A 65 -22.46 -29.76 -9.51
C GLY A 65 -21.61 -30.85 -8.89
N HIS A 66 -20.59 -31.36 -9.57
CA HIS A 66 -19.79 -32.50 -9.11
C HIS A 66 -18.69 -32.06 -8.12
N GLU A 67 -18.46 -32.85 -7.06
CA GLU A 67 -17.45 -32.57 -6.00
C GLU A 67 -16.04 -32.28 -6.54
N LYS A 68 -15.65 -32.91 -7.65
CA LYS A 68 -14.35 -32.65 -8.30
C LYS A 68 -14.23 -31.23 -8.86
N PHE A 69 -15.35 -30.55 -9.09
CA PHE A 69 -15.41 -29.23 -9.71
C PHE A 69 -15.83 -28.11 -8.75
N VAL A 70 -15.79 -28.36 -7.43
CA VAL A 70 -16.13 -27.36 -6.39
C VAL A 70 -15.28 -26.09 -6.54
N ARG A 71 -14.03 -26.22 -6.99
CA ARG A 71 -13.18 -25.05 -7.30
C ARG A 71 -13.80 -24.16 -8.37
N GLN A 72 -14.33 -24.74 -9.46
CA GLN A 72 -15.02 -24.01 -10.53
C GLN A 72 -16.32 -23.40 -10.03
N MET A 73 -17.05 -24.14 -9.18
CA MET A 73 -18.25 -23.65 -8.51
C MET A 73 -17.94 -22.41 -7.67
N ILE A 74 -16.93 -22.45 -6.81
CA ILE A 74 -16.52 -21.31 -5.99
C ILE A 74 -16.11 -20.12 -6.90
N SER A 75 -15.31 -20.38 -7.93
CA SER A 75 -14.90 -19.36 -8.89
C SER A 75 -16.12 -18.72 -9.60
N GLY A 76 -17.10 -19.51 -10.00
CA GLY A 76 -18.33 -19.04 -10.63
C GLY A 76 -19.25 -18.28 -9.68
N SER A 77 -19.26 -18.65 -8.40
CA SER A 77 -20.08 -18.01 -7.37
C SER A 77 -19.53 -16.66 -6.89
N THR A 78 -18.28 -16.35 -7.21
CA THR A 78 -17.71 -15.04 -6.89
C THR A 78 -18.21 -13.98 -7.87
N GLY A 79 -18.84 -12.91 -7.35
CA GLY A 79 -19.37 -11.81 -8.16
C GLY A 79 -20.81 -12.05 -8.70
N ILE A 80 -21.53 -13.09 -8.23
CA ILE A 80 -22.96 -13.22 -8.46
C ILE A 80 -23.74 -12.34 -7.46
N ASP A 81 -24.88 -11.83 -7.93
CA ASP A 81 -25.75 -10.98 -7.13
C ASP A 81 -26.91 -11.77 -6.49
N MET A 82 -27.27 -12.90 -7.09
CA MET A 82 -28.33 -13.80 -6.62
C MET A 82 -28.05 -15.23 -7.05
N ALA A 83 -28.55 -16.19 -6.30
CA ALA A 83 -28.37 -17.60 -6.57
C ALA A 83 -29.69 -18.32 -6.88
N LEU A 84 -29.63 -19.32 -7.77
CA LEU A 84 -30.67 -20.27 -8.06
C LEU A 84 -30.20 -21.66 -7.60
N LEU A 85 -30.74 -22.13 -6.48
CA LEU A 85 -30.44 -23.46 -5.94
C LEU A 85 -31.39 -24.48 -6.55
N CYS A 86 -30.87 -25.44 -7.31
CA CYS A 86 -31.64 -26.52 -7.92
C CYS A 86 -31.58 -27.77 -7.03
N ILE A 87 -32.72 -28.27 -6.64
CA ILE A 87 -32.91 -29.50 -5.88
C ILE A 87 -33.88 -30.40 -6.66
N ALA A 88 -33.49 -31.62 -6.98
CA ALA A 88 -34.34 -32.54 -7.68
C ALA A 88 -35.37 -33.16 -6.71
N ALA A 89 -36.65 -33.17 -7.10
CA ALA A 89 -37.74 -33.69 -6.23
C ALA A 89 -37.61 -35.18 -5.96
N ASP A 90 -37.00 -35.94 -6.87
CA ASP A 90 -36.76 -37.37 -6.75
C ASP A 90 -35.57 -37.75 -5.85
N ASP A 91 -34.62 -36.85 -5.67
CA ASP A 91 -33.38 -37.10 -4.92
C ASP A 91 -33.31 -36.34 -3.57
N GLY A 92 -33.96 -35.16 -3.47
CA GLY A 92 -33.96 -34.34 -2.27
C GLY A 92 -32.66 -33.57 -2.03
N VAL A 93 -32.41 -33.20 -0.76
CA VAL A 93 -31.25 -32.43 -0.35
C VAL A 93 -30.01 -33.34 -0.22
N MET A 94 -29.12 -33.26 -1.18
CA MET A 94 -27.92 -34.07 -1.27
C MET A 94 -26.71 -33.39 -0.60
N PRO A 95 -25.63 -34.12 -0.26
CA PRO A 95 -24.44 -33.54 0.39
C PRO A 95 -23.82 -32.36 -0.35
N GLN A 96 -23.76 -32.40 -1.68
CA GLN A 96 -23.24 -31.29 -2.50
C GLN A 96 -24.18 -30.08 -2.48
N THR A 97 -25.50 -30.28 -2.34
CA THR A 97 -26.46 -29.18 -2.15
C THR A 97 -26.13 -28.43 -0.86
N THR A 98 -25.83 -29.17 0.24
CA THR A 98 -25.42 -28.60 1.52
C THR A 98 -24.09 -27.83 1.39
N GLU A 99 -23.11 -28.38 0.69
CA GLU A 99 -21.81 -27.73 0.46
C GLU A 99 -21.96 -26.44 -0.38
N HIS A 100 -22.79 -26.48 -1.46
CA HIS A 100 -23.07 -25.31 -2.28
C HIS A 100 -23.80 -24.22 -1.50
N LEU A 101 -24.79 -24.60 -0.68
CA LEU A 101 -25.49 -23.64 0.19
C LEU A 101 -24.52 -22.98 1.17
N ALA A 102 -23.64 -23.73 1.79
CA ALA A 102 -22.62 -23.20 2.68
C ALA A 102 -21.66 -22.23 1.97
N VAL A 103 -21.27 -22.53 0.73
CA VAL A 103 -20.47 -21.58 -0.08
C VAL A 103 -21.22 -20.27 -0.34
N LEU A 104 -22.51 -20.34 -0.71
CA LEU A 104 -23.34 -19.16 -0.93
C LEU A 104 -23.47 -18.30 0.34
N GLU A 105 -23.63 -18.93 1.50
CA GLU A 105 -23.68 -18.26 2.81
C GLU A 105 -22.33 -17.59 3.15
N LEU A 106 -21.21 -18.30 2.98
CA LEU A 106 -19.86 -17.76 3.24
C LEU A 106 -19.50 -16.60 2.31
N LEU A 107 -19.94 -16.66 1.04
CA LEU A 107 -19.78 -15.56 0.08
C LEU A 107 -20.81 -14.44 0.31
N ARG A 108 -21.75 -14.62 1.24
CA ARG A 108 -22.82 -13.68 1.57
C ARG A 108 -23.63 -13.25 0.33
N ILE A 109 -23.97 -14.21 -0.52
CA ILE A 109 -24.86 -13.92 -1.66
C ILE A 109 -26.20 -13.43 -1.09
N PRO A 110 -26.68 -12.23 -1.46
CA PRO A 110 -27.77 -11.60 -0.71
C PRO A 110 -29.14 -12.25 -0.94
N THR A 111 -29.32 -12.93 -2.08
CA THR A 111 -30.63 -13.43 -2.50
C THR A 111 -30.55 -14.85 -3.04
N LEU A 112 -31.43 -15.70 -2.58
CA LEU A 112 -31.58 -17.09 -3.02
C LEU A 112 -33.02 -17.34 -3.52
N VAL A 113 -33.15 -18.03 -4.65
CA VAL A 113 -34.37 -18.67 -5.10
C VAL A 113 -34.11 -20.17 -5.22
N VAL A 114 -35.02 -21.01 -4.79
CA VAL A 114 -34.91 -22.45 -4.91
C VAL A 114 -35.83 -22.95 -6.03
N ALA A 115 -35.28 -23.72 -6.96
CA ALA A 115 -36.05 -24.48 -7.94
C ALA A 115 -36.08 -25.95 -7.51
N LEU A 116 -37.25 -26.45 -7.13
CA LEU A 116 -37.46 -27.86 -6.93
C LEU A 116 -37.74 -28.48 -8.31
N THR A 117 -36.73 -29.11 -8.88
CA THR A 117 -36.73 -29.59 -10.28
C THR A 117 -37.24 -31.00 -10.40
N LYS A 118 -37.50 -31.47 -11.64
CA LYS A 118 -37.97 -32.83 -11.96
C LYS A 118 -39.29 -33.20 -11.28
N THR A 119 -40.19 -32.26 -11.09
CA THR A 119 -41.50 -32.51 -10.46
C THR A 119 -42.37 -33.46 -11.27
N ASP A 120 -42.10 -33.61 -12.57
CA ASP A 120 -42.74 -34.57 -13.45
C ASP A 120 -42.42 -36.06 -13.12
N LEU A 121 -41.50 -36.35 -12.22
CA LEU A 121 -41.12 -37.70 -11.81
C LEU A 121 -41.79 -38.17 -10.50
N VAL A 122 -42.48 -37.27 -9.81
CA VAL A 122 -43.08 -37.53 -8.49
C VAL A 122 -44.54 -37.04 -8.46
N ASP A 123 -45.31 -37.44 -7.44
CA ASP A 123 -46.66 -36.94 -7.24
C ASP A 123 -46.70 -35.61 -6.44
N ASP A 124 -47.87 -34.98 -6.42
CA ASP A 124 -48.04 -33.67 -5.78
C ASP A 124 -47.81 -33.72 -4.26
N GLU A 125 -48.21 -34.85 -3.58
CA GLU A 125 -47.99 -35.01 -2.14
C GLU A 125 -46.47 -35.06 -1.82
N TRP A 126 -45.70 -35.71 -2.67
CA TRP A 126 -44.26 -35.75 -2.55
C TRP A 126 -43.60 -34.37 -2.81
N VAL A 127 -44.12 -33.62 -3.78
CA VAL A 127 -43.64 -32.24 -4.03
C VAL A 127 -43.85 -31.36 -2.79
N GLU A 128 -45.05 -31.41 -2.16
CA GLU A 128 -45.32 -30.65 -0.93
C GLU A 128 -44.37 -31.06 0.21
N PHE A 129 -44.18 -32.36 0.41
CA PHE A 129 -43.22 -32.88 1.40
C PHE A 129 -41.78 -32.36 1.18
N MET A 130 -41.33 -32.36 -0.06
CA MET A 130 -39.99 -31.87 -0.41
C MET A 130 -39.85 -30.35 -0.22
N ILE A 131 -40.89 -29.59 -0.48
CA ILE A 131 -40.92 -28.16 -0.19
C ILE A 131 -40.71 -27.91 1.32
N ASP A 132 -41.41 -28.68 2.17
CA ASP A 132 -41.29 -28.56 3.63
C ASP A 132 -39.91 -29.01 4.14
N GLU A 133 -39.32 -30.07 3.57
CA GLU A 133 -37.95 -30.48 3.87
C GLU A 133 -36.94 -29.37 3.54
N VAL A 134 -37.04 -28.77 2.37
CA VAL A 134 -36.18 -27.68 1.95
C VAL A 134 -36.35 -26.46 2.86
N ARG A 135 -37.58 -26.09 3.23
CA ARG A 135 -37.84 -25.02 4.21
C ARG A 135 -37.20 -25.32 5.55
N GLY A 136 -37.32 -26.56 6.05
CA GLY A 136 -36.68 -26.99 7.28
C GLY A 136 -35.16 -26.83 7.21
N ARG A 137 -34.56 -27.08 6.06
CA ARG A 137 -33.12 -26.93 5.84
C ARG A 137 -32.64 -25.46 5.82
N LEU A 138 -33.47 -24.56 5.30
CA LEU A 138 -33.16 -23.13 5.23
C LEU A 138 -33.50 -22.36 6.53
N ALA A 139 -34.30 -22.97 7.42
CA ALA A 139 -34.76 -22.36 8.65
C ALA A 139 -33.59 -21.90 9.56
N GLY A 140 -33.72 -20.68 10.12
CA GLY A 140 -32.69 -20.06 10.99
C GLY A 140 -31.43 -19.60 10.27
N GLY A 141 -31.34 -19.79 8.94
CA GLY A 141 -30.26 -19.32 8.10
C GLY A 141 -30.58 -18.00 7.37
N PRO A 142 -29.62 -17.45 6.64
CA PRO A 142 -29.82 -16.19 5.91
C PRO A 142 -30.88 -16.29 4.78
N TYR A 143 -31.23 -17.50 4.39
CA TYR A 143 -32.18 -17.80 3.29
C TYR A 143 -33.48 -18.40 3.75
N GLU A 144 -33.89 -18.26 5.01
CA GLU A 144 -35.13 -18.83 5.56
C GLU A 144 -36.39 -18.39 4.81
N ASN A 145 -36.36 -17.20 4.21
CA ASN A 145 -37.47 -16.63 3.44
C ASN A 145 -37.31 -16.81 1.90
N ALA A 146 -36.41 -17.68 1.44
CA ALA A 146 -36.23 -17.93 0.02
C ALA A 146 -37.51 -18.53 -0.60
N GLU A 147 -37.88 -18.04 -1.79
CA GLU A 147 -38.99 -18.62 -2.55
C GLU A 147 -38.59 -20.00 -3.10
N ILE A 148 -39.44 -21.00 -2.92
CA ILE A 148 -39.26 -22.36 -3.42
C ILE A 148 -40.34 -22.59 -4.51
N ILE A 149 -39.88 -22.83 -5.73
CA ILE A 149 -40.75 -22.99 -6.90
C ILE A 149 -40.56 -24.40 -7.46
N ALA A 150 -41.67 -25.14 -7.55
CA ALA A 150 -41.72 -26.45 -8.17
C ALA A 150 -41.73 -26.32 -9.71
N VAL A 151 -40.79 -27.01 -10.40
CA VAL A 151 -40.62 -26.88 -11.84
C VAL A 151 -40.26 -28.20 -12.52
N SER A 152 -40.68 -28.35 -13.77
CA SER A 152 -40.16 -29.35 -14.68
C SER A 152 -39.60 -28.69 -15.95
N SER A 153 -38.32 -28.83 -16.17
CA SER A 153 -37.65 -28.38 -17.41
C SER A 153 -38.14 -29.18 -18.64
N ARG A 154 -38.69 -30.38 -18.43
CA ARG A 154 -39.16 -31.28 -19.47
C ARG A 154 -40.55 -30.94 -19.94
N THR A 155 -41.49 -30.68 -19.02
CA THR A 155 -42.89 -30.35 -19.35
C THR A 155 -43.12 -28.86 -19.55
N GLY A 156 -42.23 -28.02 -18.99
CA GLY A 156 -42.35 -26.57 -18.94
C GLY A 156 -43.18 -26.06 -17.76
N GLU A 157 -43.68 -26.93 -16.91
CA GLU A 157 -44.49 -26.58 -15.74
C GLU A 157 -43.67 -25.78 -14.73
N GLY A 158 -44.26 -24.72 -14.15
CA GLY A 158 -43.64 -23.85 -13.15
C GLY A 158 -42.56 -22.90 -13.66
N LEU A 159 -42.18 -22.95 -14.95
CA LEU A 159 -41.13 -22.09 -15.49
C LEU A 159 -41.49 -20.60 -15.46
N ASP A 160 -42.76 -20.25 -15.72
CA ASP A 160 -43.21 -18.85 -15.68
C ASP A 160 -43.27 -18.34 -14.23
N ASP A 161 -43.67 -19.19 -13.28
CA ASP A 161 -43.66 -18.86 -11.85
C ASP A 161 -42.21 -18.66 -11.36
N LEU A 162 -41.28 -19.48 -11.83
CA LEU A 162 -39.85 -19.31 -11.53
C LEU A 162 -39.30 -18.01 -12.12
N LYS A 163 -39.65 -17.66 -13.36
CA LYS A 163 -39.24 -16.34 -13.93
C LYS A 163 -39.80 -15.18 -13.13
N ALA A 164 -41.06 -15.28 -12.69
CA ALA A 164 -41.69 -14.27 -11.85
C ALA A 164 -40.98 -14.15 -10.48
N ALA A 165 -40.61 -15.27 -9.84
CA ALA A 165 -39.86 -15.30 -8.59
C ALA A 165 -38.47 -14.69 -8.76
N LEU A 166 -37.73 -15.04 -9.82
CA LEU A 166 -36.47 -14.44 -10.16
C LEU A 166 -36.57 -12.92 -10.40
N GLY A 167 -37.68 -12.47 -11.02
CA GLY A 167 -37.96 -11.04 -11.19
C GLY A 167 -38.20 -10.30 -9.87
N ARG A 168 -38.92 -10.90 -8.91
CA ARG A 168 -39.09 -10.36 -7.55
C ARG A 168 -37.74 -10.29 -6.82
N ALA A 169 -36.99 -11.38 -6.85
CA ALA A 169 -35.66 -11.49 -6.27
C ALA A 169 -34.70 -10.45 -6.83
N ALA A 170 -34.70 -10.25 -8.16
CA ALA A 170 -33.83 -9.23 -8.80
C ALA A 170 -34.15 -7.81 -8.35
N LYS A 171 -35.46 -7.47 -8.17
CA LYS A 171 -35.89 -6.17 -7.66
C LYS A 171 -35.53 -5.95 -6.19
N ALA A 172 -35.53 -7.01 -5.40
CA ALA A 172 -35.17 -6.96 -3.97
C ALA A 172 -33.65 -6.89 -3.76
N THR A 173 -32.86 -7.41 -4.70
CA THR A 173 -31.39 -7.46 -4.61
C THR A 173 -30.80 -6.07 -4.70
N LYS A 174 -30.12 -5.66 -3.62
CA LYS A 174 -29.34 -4.43 -3.57
C LYS A 174 -27.87 -4.78 -3.72
N ARG A 175 -27.27 -4.39 -4.84
CA ARG A 175 -25.83 -4.48 -4.97
C ARG A 175 -25.15 -3.56 -3.96
N GLN A 176 -24.31 -4.11 -3.12
CA GLN A 176 -23.44 -3.28 -2.28
C GLN A 176 -22.51 -2.50 -3.21
N LYS A 177 -22.44 -1.16 -3.03
CA LYS A 177 -21.43 -0.35 -3.70
C LYS A 177 -20.07 -0.79 -3.21
N ALA A 178 -19.42 -1.60 -4.00
CA ALA A 178 -17.99 -1.84 -3.84
C ALA A 178 -17.21 -0.55 -4.17
N SER A 179 -15.91 -0.55 -3.89
CA SER A 179 -14.96 0.54 -4.22
C SER A 179 -15.23 1.14 -5.61
N ASP A 180 -14.99 2.44 -5.76
CA ASP A 180 -15.05 3.12 -7.07
C ASP A 180 -13.94 2.66 -8.03
N SER A 181 -12.94 1.94 -7.53
CA SER A 181 -11.81 1.43 -8.31
C SER A 181 -12.17 0.10 -8.99
N ALA A 182 -11.80 -0.05 -10.26
CA ALA A 182 -12.03 -1.24 -11.04
C ALA A 182 -11.29 -2.46 -10.45
N ARG A 183 -12.01 -3.58 -10.26
CA ARG A 183 -11.47 -4.89 -9.85
C ARG A 183 -12.20 -6.00 -10.59
N LEU A 184 -11.42 -6.84 -11.29
CA LEU A 184 -11.96 -7.93 -12.11
C LEU A 184 -11.11 -9.19 -11.91
N PRO A 185 -11.60 -10.23 -11.22
CA PRO A 185 -10.97 -11.55 -11.25
C PRO A 185 -11.13 -12.18 -12.64
N ILE A 186 -10.03 -12.72 -13.16
CA ILE A 186 -9.97 -13.29 -14.51
C ILE A 186 -10.37 -14.76 -14.43
N ASP A 187 -11.43 -15.15 -15.13
CA ASP A 187 -11.89 -16.54 -15.20
C ASP A 187 -11.38 -17.28 -16.45
N ARG A 188 -11.15 -16.58 -17.56
CA ARG A 188 -10.62 -17.16 -18.81
C ARG A 188 -9.63 -16.22 -19.48
N VAL A 189 -8.67 -16.84 -20.18
CA VAL A 189 -7.69 -16.15 -21.02
C VAL A 189 -7.60 -16.90 -22.34
N PHE A 190 -7.70 -16.20 -23.47
CA PHE A 190 -7.57 -16.78 -24.79
C PHE A 190 -7.07 -15.78 -25.82
N THR A 191 -6.60 -16.27 -26.96
CA THR A 191 -6.13 -15.43 -28.05
C THR A 191 -7.15 -15.41 -29.19
N ILE A 192 -7.49 -14.22 -29.67
CA ILE A 192 -8.29 -14.06 -30.89
C ILE A 192 -7.35 -13.66 -32.02
N LYS A 193 -7.40 -14.40 -33.15
CA LYS A 193 -6.61 -14.14 -34.34
C LYS A 193 -6.81 -12.70 -34.81
N GLY A 194 -5.74 -11.88 -34.86
CA GLY A 194 -5.80 -10.48 -35.23
C GLY A 194 -6.17 -9.48 -34.13
N ALA A 195 -6.73 -9.94 -32.99
CA ALA A 195 -7.07 -9.06 -31.86
C ALA A 195 -6.08 -9.16 -30.70
N GLY A 196 -5.39 -10.30 -30.54
CA GLY A 196 -4.44 -10.53 -29.42
C GLY A 196 -5.11 -11.19 -28.22
N THR A 197 -4.58 -10.91 -27.02
CA THR A 197 -5.05 -11.53 -25.78
C THR A 197 -6.37 -10.93 -25.32
N VAL A 198 -7.32 -11.80 -25.06
CA VAL A 198 -8.63 -11.47 -24.49
C VAL A 198 -8.78 -12.19 -23.18
N ILE A 199 -9.22 -11.46 -22.16
CA ILE A 199 -9.58 -12.00 -20.85
C ILE A 199 -11.07 -11.86 -20.63
N THR A 200 -11.64 -12.73 -19.80
CA THR A 200 -13.02 -12.59 -19.32
C THR A 200 -13.06 -12.66 -17.81
N GLY A 201 -14.09 -12.05 -17.23
CA GLY A 201 -14.34 -12.04 -15.80
C GLY A 201 -15.57 -11.21 -15.45
N THR A 202 -16.04 -11.30 -14.22
CA THR A 202 -17.08 -10.43 -13.69
C THR A 202 -16.45 -9.22 -13.01
N LEU A 203 -16.80 -8.01 -13.44
CA LEU A 203 -16.30 -6.77 -12.85
C LEU A 203 -16.92 -6.57 -11.46
N TRP A 204 -16.14 -6.76 -10.41
CA TRP A 204 -16.62 -6.69 -9.03
C TRP A 204 -16.91 -5.27 -8.56
N SER A 205 -16.07 -4.32 -8.96
CA SER A 205 -16.17 -2.92 -8.53
C SER A 205 -15.70 -1.96 -9.61
N GLY A 206 -16.10 -0.70 -9.48
CA GLY A 206 -15.70 0.40 -10.35
C GLY A 206 -16.26 0.30 -11.76
N ALA A 207 -15.56 0.90 -12.69
CA ALA A 207 -15.88 0.86 -14.11
C ALA A 207 -14.58 0.79 -14.93
N ILE A 208 -14.69 0.21 -16.13
CA ILE A 208 -13.58 0.11 -17.09
C ILE A 208 -14.04 0.73 -18.40
N SER A 209 -13.20 1.59 -18.98
CA SER A 209 -13.41 2.24 -20.27
C SER A 209 -12.33 1.85 -21.28
N ILE A 210 -12.64 1.94 -22.57
CA ILE A 210 -11.62 1.77 -23.62
C ILE A 210 -10.53 2.83 -23.41
N GLY A 211 -9.27 2.39 -23.44
CA GLY A 211 -8.10 3.24 -23.23
C GLY A 211 -7.58 3.29 -21.80
N ASP A 212 -8.34 2.78 -20.82
CA ASP A 212 -7.87 2.70 -19.44
C ASP A 212 -6.61 1.82 -19.34
N GLU A 213 -5.71 2.25 -18.47
CA GLU A 213 -4.53 1.49 -18.09
C GLU A 213 -4.82 0.73 -16.78
N LEU A 214 -4.63 -0.59 -16.81
CA LEU A 214 -4.96 -1.48 -15.70
C LEU A 214 -3.74 -2.35 -15.35
N GLU A 215 -3.69 -2.78 -14.10
CA GLU A 215 -2.63 -3.62 -13.54
C GLU A 215 -3.10 -5.07 -13.38
N VAL A 216 -2.31 -6.03 -13.91
CA VAL A 216 -2.53 -7.47 -13.71
C VAL A 216 -1.81 -7.91 -12.44
N LEU A 217 -2.53 -8.48 -11.49
CA LEU A 217 -2.01 -8.94 -10.21
C LEU A 217 -2.03 -10.48 -10.14
N PRO A 218 -1.01 -11.11 -9.54
CA PRO A 218 0.08 -10.53 -8.75
C PRO A 218 1.29 -10.06 -9.57
N SER A 219 1.33 -10.28 -10.90
CA SER A 219 2.51 -10.00 -11.75
C SER A 219 2.88 -8.51 -11.85
N ARG A 220 1.96 -7.60 -11.48
CA ARG A 220 2.09 -6.12 -11.54
C ARG A 220 2.36 -5.58 -12.95
N ARG A 221 1.94 -6.32 -13.99
CA ARG A 221 2.09 -5.86 -15.37
C ARG A 221 0.98 -4.89 -15.73
N MET A 222 1.37 -3.80 -16.38
CA MET A 222 0.44 -2.79 -16.87
C MET A 222 -0.05 -3.15 -18.25
N SER A 223 -1.34 -2.95 -18.50
CA SER A 223 -1.93 -3.15 -19.82
C SER A 223 -3.05 -2.15 -20.09
N ARG A 224 -3.19 -1.78 -21.36
CA ARG A 224 -4.23 -0.87 -21.82
C ARG A 224 -5.39 -1.63 -22.46
N VAL A 225 -6.62 -1.25 -22.11
CA VAL A 225 -7.85 -1.80 -22.66
C VAL A 225 -8.07 -1.30 -24.09
N ARG A 226 -8.14 -2.22 -25.06
CA ARG A 226 -8.38 -1.92 -26.48
C ARG A 226 -9.85 -1.96 -26.87
N SER A 227 -10.57 -2.96 -26.37
CA SER A 227 -12.01 -3.11 -26.60
C SER A 227 -12.67 -3.83 -25.43
N ILE A 228 -13.95 -3.60 -25.27
CA ILE A 228 -14.80 -4.16 -24.22
C ILE A 228 -16.01 -4.77 -24.89
N GLN A 229 -16.39 -5.99 -24.47
CA GLN A 229 -17.65 -6.61 -24.85
C GLN A 229 -18.43 -7.07 -23.63
N ILE A 230 -19.74 -6.85 -23.66
CA ILE A 230 -20.72 -7.35 -22.69
C ILE A 230 -21.74 -8.19 -23.49
N HIS A 231 -21.91 -9.45 -23.11
CA HIS A 231 -22.81 -10.38 -23.82
C HIS A 231 -22.61 -10.47 -25.35
N GLY A 232 -21.37 -10.29 -25.81
CA GLY A 232 -21.02 -10.30 -27.24
C GLY A 232 -21.18 -8.96 -27.97
N GLU A 233 -21.75 -7.95 -27.33
CA GLU A 233 -21.90 -6.59 -27.87
C GLU A 233 -20.74 -5.71 -27.47
N SER A 234 -20.20 -4.96 -28.44
CA SER A 234 -19.11 -4.00 -28.18
C SER A 234 -19.62 -2.76 -27.46
N VAL A 235 -18.95 -2.38 -26.36
CA VAL A 235 -19.27 -1.19 -25.58
C VAL A 235 -18.03 -0.35 -25.31
N ASN A 236 -18.22 0.95 -25.06
CA ASN A 236 -17.09 1.85 -24.73
C ASN A 236 -16.73 1.81 -23.23
N ARG A 237 -17.68 1.39 -22.38
CA ARG A 237 -17.52 1.37 -20.93
C ARG A 237 -18.35 0.22 -20.34
N ALA A 238 -17.77 -0.45 -19.33
CA ALA A 238 -18.46 -1.44 -18.51
C ALA A 238 -18.44 -1.00 -17.05
N GLU A 239 -19.50 -1.28 -16.32
CA GLU A 239 -19.66 -1.00 -14.89
C GLU A 239 -19.68 -2.29 -14.08
N ALA A 240 -19.45 -2.16 -12.76
CA ALA A 240 -19.48 -3.29 -11.85
C ALA A 240 -20.76 -4.13 -12.01
N GLY A 241 -20.60 -5.47 -11.91
CA GLY A 241 -21.65 -6.45 -12.06
C GLY A 241 -21.83 -7.00 -13.45
N HIS A 242 -21.17 -6.46 -14.45
CA HIS A 242 -21.19 -7.06 -15.77
C HIS A 242 -20.10 -8.11 -15.89
N ARG A 243 -20.45 -9.22 -16.55
CA ARG A 243 -19.44 -10.12 -17.10
C ARG A 243 -18.92 -9.53 -18.40
N VAL A 244 -17.61 -9.27 -18.43
CA VAL A 244 -16.98 -8.57 -19.54
C VAL A 244 -15.90 -9.41 -20.22
N ALA A 245 -15.71 -9.19 -21.51
CA ALA A 245 -14.54 -9.62 -22.25
C ALA A 245 -13.70 -8.38 -22.60
N LEU A 246 -12.46 -8.37 -22.20
CA LEU A 246 -11.51 -7.26 -22.40
C LEU A 246 -10.38 -7.69 -23.32
N ASN A 247 -10.16 -6.95 -24.39
CA ASN A 247 -8.95 -7.08 -25.19
C ASN A 247 -7.87 -6.20 -24.58
N LEU A 248 -6.75 -6.82 -24.23
CA LEU A 248 -5.62 -6.18 -23.56
C LEU A 248 -4.43 -6.01 -24.50
N ASN A 249 -3.81 -4.82 -24.47
CA ASN A 249 -2.64 -4.51 -25.28
C ASN A 249 -1.35 -5.04 -24.65
N ALA A 250 -0.42 -5.51 -25.49
CA ALA A 250 0.93 -5.86 -25.08
C ALA A 250 1.03 -6.91 -23.95
N LEU A 251 0.04 -7.81 -23.84
CA LEU A 251 0.07 -8.96 -22.94
C LEU A 251 -0.07 -10.25 -23.76
N SER A 252 0.79 -11.22 -23.48
CA SER A 252 0.66 -12.58 -24.00
C SER A 252 -0.20 -13.45 -23.06
N THR A 253 -0.70 -14.58 -23.57
CA THR A 253 -1.43 -15.56 -22.73
C THR A 253 -0.53 -16.29 -21.72
N GLU A 254 0.80 -16.14 -21.81
CA GLU A 254 1.75 -16.66 -20.83
C GLU A 254 1.95 -15.71 -19.64
N GLU A 255 1.63 -14.42 -19.83
CA GLU A 255 1.84 -13.35 -18.84
C GLU A 255 0.59 -13.08 -17.98
N VAL A 256 -0.56 -13.62 -18.35
CA VAL A 256 -1.82 -13.52 -17.62
C VAL A 256 -2.50 -14.88 -17.59
N ARG A 257 -3.04 -15.28 -16.43
CA ARG A 257 -3.62 -16.60 -16.22
C ARG A 257 -5.03 -16.49 -15.65
N PRO A 258 -5.89 -17.49 -15.88
CA PRO A 258 -7.12 -17.64 -15.07
C PRO A 258 -6.73 -17.68 -13.58
N GLY A 259 -7.42 -16.89 -12.77
CA GLY A 259 -7.10 -16.69 -11.35
C GLY A 259 -6.32 -15.43 -11.04
N ASP A 260 -5.74 -14.75 -12.04
CA ASP A 260 -5.18 -13.41 -11.84
C ASP A 260 -6.30 -12.36 -11.71
N PHE A 261 -5.94 -11.18 -11.22
CA PHE A 261 -6.85 -10.03 -11.11
C PHE A 261 -6.40 -8.90 -12.02
N LEU A 262 -7.36 -8.23 -12.62
CA LEU A 262 -7.16 -6.95 -13.27
C LEU A 262 -7.73 -5.85 -12.37
N ALA A 263 -6.93 -4.84 -12.05
CA ALA A 263 -7.33 -3.75 -11.15
C ALA A 263 -6.84 -2.39 -11.66
N ALA A 264 -7.48 -1.33 -11.15
CA ALA A 264 -6.93 0.03 -11.35
C ALA A 264 -5.52 0.11 -10.70
N PRO A 265 -4.57 0.84 -11.32
CA PRO A 265 -3.19 0.86 -10.86
C PRO A 265 -3.06 1.27 -9.40
N HIS A 266 -2.24 0.53 -8.65
CA HIS A 266 -1.91 0.80 -7.25
C HIS A 266 -3.10 0.79 -6.26
N THR A 267 -4.26 0.29 -6.64
CA THR A 267 -5.45 0.22 -5.76
C THR A 267 -5.54 -1.06 -4.96
N VAL A 268 -4.94 -2.13 -5.43
CA VAL A 268 -4.88 -3.44 -4.76
C VAL A 268 -3.44 -3.91 -4.72
N THR A 269 -3.04 -4.51 -3.62
CA THR A 269 -1.71 -5.09 -3.48
C THR A 269 -1.82 -6.58 -3.16
N ALA A 270 -1.06 -7.40 -3.88
CA ALA A 270 -0.98 -8.82 -3.58
C ALA A 270 -0.22 -9.06 -2.27
N THR A 271 -0.65 -10.04 -1.51
CA THR A 271 -0.10 -10.39 -0.18
C THR A 271 0.02 -11.90 0.01
N ASP A 272 1.05 -12.31 0.77
CA ASP A 272 1.25 -13.69 1.21
C ASP A 272 0.50 -14.01 2.51
N ARG A 273 -0.24 -13.03 3.09
CA ARG A 273 -1.00 -13.20 4.34
C ARG A 273 -2.05 -12.15 4.54
N PHE A 274 -3.11 -12.53 5.25
CA PHE A 274 -4.15 -11.59 5.70
C PHE A 274 -4.75 -12.03 7.03
N ASP A 275 -5.25 -11.09 7.84
CA ASP A 275 -6.07 -11.38 9.01
C ASP A 275 -7.54 -11.39 8.58
N ALA A 276 -8.30 -12.31 9.13
CA ALA A 276 -9.69 -12.59 8.73
C ALA A 276 -10.60 -12.86 9.90
N ASP A 277 -11.87 -12.63 9.68
CA ASP A 277 -12.98 -13.17 10.45
C ASP A 277 -13.38 -14.49 9.79
N PHE A 278 -13.03 -15.59 10.41
CA PHE A 278 -13.16 -16.93 9.86
C PHE A 278 -14.24 -17.73 10.59
N THR A 279 -15.10 -18.38 9.82
CA THR A 279 -16.06 -19.35 10.32
C THR A 279 -15.63 -20.75 9.91
N TYR A 280 -15.36 -21.63 10.90
CA TYR A 280 -15.17 -23.05 10.68
C TYR A 280 -16.55 -23.73 10.69
N LEU A 281 -16.93 -24.28 9.58
CA LEU A 281 -18.23 -24.90 9.42
C LEU A 281 -18.39 -26.19 10.23
N GLY A 282 -18.98 -26.94 10.51
CA GLY A 282 -19.20 -28.25 11.08
C GLY A 282 -20.31 -28.91 10.26
N LEU A 283 -20.01 -29.14 8.98
CA LEU A 283 -21.00 -29.69 8.04
C LEU A 283 -21.38 -31.15 8.37
N SER A 284 -20.49 -31.85 9.07
CA SER A 284 -20.69 -33.22 9.51
C SER A 284 -20.53 -33.34 11.03
N SER A 285 -21.35 -34.21 11.65
CA SER A 285 -21.19 -34.56 13.06
C SER A 285 -19.86 -35.27 13.38
N SER A 286 -19.15 -35.73 12.35
CA SER A 286 -17.82 -36.34 12.45
C SER A 286 -16.67 -35.35 12.32
N ASP A 287 -16.95 -34.05 12.08
CA ASP A 287 -15.93 -33.03 11.89
C ASP A 287 -15.14 -32.84 13.19
N LYS A 288 -13.81 -32.94 13.05
CA LYS A 288 -12.84 -32.74 14.14
C LYS A 288 -12.47 -31.26 14.23
N PRO A 289 -12.02 -30.79 15.40
CA PRO A 289 -11.45 -29.45 15.52
C PRO A 289 -10.33 -29.24 14.49
N LEU A 290 -10.33 -28.08 13.84
CA LEU A 290 -9.29 -27.68 12.90
C LEU A 290 -8.11 -27.08 13.70
N GLU A 291 -6.95 -27.71 13.62
CA GLU A 291 -5.76 -27.26 14.34
C GLU A 291 -5.21 -25.93 13.81
N SER A 292 -4.71 -25.08 14.70
CA SER A 292 -3.99 -23.85 14.31
C SER A 292 -2.69 -24.23 13.62
N GLY A 293 -2.48 -23.73 12.38
CA GLY A 293 -1.35 -24.08 11.52
C GLY A 293 -1.66 -25.19 10.51
N ALA A 294 -2.89 -25.72 10.51
CA ALA A 294 -3.33 -26.70 9.52
C ALA A 294 -3.13 -26.19 8.08
N ARG A 295 -2.73 -27.10 7.20
CA ARG A 295 -2.60 -26.82 5.77
C ARG A 295 -3.98 -26.87 5.10
N VAL A 296 -4.26 -25.90 4.26
CA VAL A 296 -5.56 -25.69 3.62
C VAL A 296 -5.42 -25.19 2.20
N HIS A 297 -6.49 -25.33 1.41
CA HIS A 297 -6.69 -24.57 0.18
C HIS A 297 -7.50 -23.31 0.49
N VAL A 298 -7.09 -22.20 -0.06
CA VAL A 298 -7.76 -20.89 0.10
C VAL A 298 -8.16 -20.39 -1.27
N SER A 299 -9.47 -20.24 -1.48
CA SER A 299 -10.05 -19.72 -2.73
C SER A 299 -10.48 -18.26 -2.52
N HIS A 300 -10.03 -17.37 -3.41
CA HIS A 300 -10.43 -15.97 -3.47
C HIS A 300 -10.60 -15.55 -4.93
N GLY A 301 -11.77 -15.03 -5.26
CA GLY A 301 -12.12 -14.78 -6.65
C GLY A 301 -12.04 -16.07 -7.47
N THR A 302 -11.33 -16.02 -8.55
CA THR A 302 -11.14 -17.16 -9.47
C THR A 302 -9.86 -17.94 -9.17
N ARG A 303 -9.09 -17.55 -8.14
CA ARG A 303 -7.81 -18.19 -7.77
C ARG A 303 -7.93 -19.04 -6.51
N GLU A 304 -7.25 -20.17 -6.53
CA GLU A 304 -7.04 -21.00 -5.37
C GLU A 304 -5.56 -21.20 -5.15
N VAL A 305 -5.12 -21.02 -3.91
CA VAL A 305 -3.74 -21.24 -3.46
C VAL A 305 -3.73 -22.08 -2.19
N THR A 306 -2.62 -22.78 -1.95
CA THR A 306 -2.40 -23.46 -0.68
C THR A 306 -1.85 -22.50 0.37
N GLY A 307 -2.06 -22.85 1.64
CA GLY A 307 -1.57 -22.03 2.74
C GLY A 307 -1.81 -22.69 4.09
N ARG A 308 -1.70 -21.90 5.13
CA ARG A 308 -1.95 -22.31 6.51
C ARG A 308 -2.92 -21.35 7.18
N ILE A 309 -3.84 -21.92 7.96
CA ILE A 309 -4.75 -21.15 8.80
C ILE A 309 -4.24 -21.19 10.24
N LEU A 310 -4.06 -20.01 10.84
CA LEU A 310 -3.58 -19.87 12.22
C LEU A 310 -4.59 -19.05 13.02
N ARG A 311 -5.00 -19.58 14.17
CA ARG A 311 -5.88 -18.84 15.08
C ARG A 311 -5.15 -17.63 15.66
N ILE A 312 -5.83 -16.50 15.74
CA ILE A 312 -5.37 -15.33 16.50
C ILE A 312 -5.89 -15.49 17.93
N GLY A 313 -4.97 -15.73 18.86
CA GLY A 313 -5.26 -16.03 20.26
C GLY A 313 -4.48 -17.20 20.79
N ASP A 314 -4.78 -17.59 22.03
CA ASP A 314 -4.05 -18.62 22.76
C ASP A 314 -4.61 -20.05 22.52
N GLU A 315 -5.78 -20.16 21.90
CA GLU A 315 -6.40 -21.45 21.62
C GLU A 315 -5.71 -22.18 20.47
N GLN A 316 -5.66 -23.51 20.55
CA GLN A 316 -4.88 -24.35 19.64
C GLN A 316 -5.56 -24.64 18.29
N GLY A 317 -6.83 -24.20 18.09
CA GLY A 317 -7.56 -24.46 16.86
C GLY A 317 -8.97 -23.89 16.85
N PHE A 318 -9.81 -24.40 15.94
CA PHE A 318 -11.18 -23.96 15.74
C PHE A 318 -12.12 -25.16 15.96
N LYS A 319 -13.20 -24.95 16.70
CA LYS A 319 -14.26 -25.97 16.90
C LYS A 319 -15.26 -25.91 15.74
N PRO A 320 -15.91 -27.04 15.38
CA PRO A 320 -17.01 -27.03 14.42
C PRO A 320 -18.09 -26.00 14.79
N GLY A 321 -18.54 -25.21 13.84
CA GLY A 321 -19.49 -24.12 14.03
C GLY A 321 -18.91 -22.83 14.64
N GLU A 322 -17.64 -22.80 14.95
CA GLU A 322 -17.01 -21.64 15.60
C GLU A 322 -16.62 -20.54 14.60
N ARG A 323 -16.86 -19.29 15.01
CA ARG A 323 -16.34 -18.09 14.33
C ARG A 323 -15.27 -17.45 15.19
N ALA A 324 -14.07 -17.24 14.61
CA ALA A 324 -12.93 -16.67 15.31
C ALA A 324 -12.00 -15.91 14.36
N TYR A 325 -11.15 -15.07 14.93
CA TYR A 325 -10.12 -14.40 14.13
C TYR A 325 -8.99 -15.36 13.76
N ALA A 326 -8.61 -15.30 12.48
CA ALA A 326 -7.52 -16.11 11.93
C ALA A 326 -6.54 -15.25 11.14
N GLN A 327 -5.27 -15.67 11.14
CA GLN A 327 -4.30 -15.21 10.16
C GLN A 327 -4.11 -16.31 9.12
N ILE A 328 -4.42 -16.00 7.88
CA ILE A 328 -4.18 -16.89 6.74
C ILE A 328 -2.79 -16.56 6.20
N ARG A 329 -1.93 -17.57 6.06
CA ARG A 329 -0.60 -17.47 5.43
C ARG A 329 -0.57 -18.34 4.20
N LEU A 330 -0.29 -17.73 3.07
CA LEU A 330 -0.39 -18.32 1.75
C LEU A 330 0.99 -18.75 1.24
N ASP A 331 1.03 -19.79 0.42
CA ASP A 331 2.23 -20.23 -0.27
C ASP A 331 2.52 -19.36 -1.51
N GLU A 332 1.49 -18.69 -2.06
CA GLU A 332 1.58 -17.72 -3.17
C GLU A 332 0.79 -16.46 -2.82
N GLU A 333 1.14 -15.32 -3.43
CA GLU A 333 0.44 -14.07 -3.19
C GLU A 333 -0.96 -14.06 -3.82
N LEU A 334 -1.93 -13.49 -3.08
CA LEU A 334 -3.28 -13.19 -3.53
C LEU A 334 -3.57 -11.68 -3.43
N PRO A 335 -4.22 -11.09 -4.44
CA PRO A 335 -4.68 -9.70 -4.41
C PRO A 335 -5.99 -9.60 -3.62
N VAL A 336 -5.89 -9.45 -2.31
CA VAL A 336 -7.05 -9.34 -1.42
C VAL A 336 -7.20 -7.92 -0.87
N SER A 337 -8.44 -7.54 -0.57
CA SER A 337 -8.79 -6.26 0.06
C SER A 337 -9.69 -6.48 1.27
N TRP A 338 -9.83 -5.45 2.10
CA TRP A 338 -10.79 -5.45 3.20
C TRP A 338 -12.22 -5.77 2.68
N GLN A 339 -12.94 -6.61 3.44
CA GLN A 339 -14.26 -7.15 3.14
C GLN A 339 -14.34 -8.14 1.96
N ASP A 340 -13.23 -8.53 1.35
CA ASP A 340 -13.27 -9.63 0.40
C ASP A 340 -13.64 -10.93 1.10
N HIS A 341 -14.45 -11.75 0.43
CA HIS A 341 -14.81 -13.08 0.90
C HIS A 341 -13.82 -14.12 0.40
N PHE A 342 -13.57 -15.12 1.20
CA PHE A 342 -12.75 -16.27 0.83
C PHE A 342 -13.34 -17.57 1.35
N ILE A 343 -13.03 -18.66 0.67
CA ILE A 343 -13.44 -20.00 1.05
C ILE A 343 -12.21 -20.82 1.42
N VAL A 344 -12.34 -21.64 2.45
CA VAL A 344 -11.30 -22.55 2.89
C VAL A 344 -11.77 -23.99 2.68
N ARG A 345 -10.92 -24.78 2.00
CA ARG A 345 -11.10 -26.21 1.83
C ARG A 345 -10.02 -27.00 2.55
N SER A 346 -10.35 -28.17 3.06
CA SER A 346 -9.37 -29.08 3.66
C SER A 346 -8.29 -29.46 2.65
N TYR A 347 -7.09 -29.74 3.14
CA TYR A 347 -5.98 -30.13 2.27
C TYR A 347 -6.17 -31.53 1.68
N SER A 348 -6.61 -32.49 2.49
CA SER A 348 -6.92 -33.85 2.06
C SER A 348 -7.76 -34.58 3.13
N PRO A 349 -8.90 -35.19 2.77
CA PRO A 349 -9.61 -35.06 1.50
C PRO A 349 -10.10 -33.63 1.27
N VAL A 350 -10.22 -33.22 -0.01
CA VAL A 350 -10.56 -31.84 -0.35
C VAL A 350 -12.08 -31.64 -0.30
N HIS A 351 -12.56 -30.85 0.66
CA HIS A 351 -13.96 -30.42 0.80
C HIS A 351 -14.03 -29.04 1.46
N VAL A 352 -15.13 -28.35 1.36
CA VAL A 352 -15.31 -27.04 2.02
C VAL A 352 -15.39 -27.21 3.52
N ILE A 353 -14.52 -26.54 4.26
CA ILE A 353 -14.49 -26.58 5.74
C ILE A 353 -14.85 -25.24 6.37
N GLY A 354 -14.86 -24.15 5.60
CA GLY A 354 -15.17 -22.85 6.14
C GLY A 354 -14.83 -21.72 5.17
N GLY A 355 -14.84 -20.53 5.69
CA GLY A 355 -14.55 -19.32 4.93
C GLY A 355 -14.77 -18.10 5.79
N GLY A 356 -14.77 -16.93 5.18
CA GLY A 356 -15.00 -15.70 5.92
C GLY A 356 -14.67 -14.45 5.15
N VAL A 357 -14.33 -13.42 5.91
CA VAL A 357 -14.11 -12.07 5.38
C VAL A 357 -12.71 -11.61 5.71
N VAL A 358 -12.01 -11.05 4.74
CA VAL A 358 -10.71 -10.40 4.92
C VAL A 358 -10.91 -9.13 5.73
N LEU A 359 -10.25 -9.02 6.86
CA LEU A 359 -10.25 -7.83 7.70
C LEU A 359 -9.04 -6.95 7.43
N ARG A 360 -7.87 -7.59 7.26
CA ARG A 360 -6.61 -6.86 7.10
C ARG A 360 -5.75 -7.52 6.03
N ALA A 361 -5.51 -6.83 4.92
CA ALA A 361 -4.81 -7.39 3.77
C ALA A 361 -3.29 -7.54 3.97
N HIS A 362 -2.65 -6.71 4.81
CA HIS A 362 -1.19 -6.71 5.01
C HIS A 362 -0.80 -6.70 6.49
N PRO A 363 -1.20 -7.71 7.30
CA PRO A 363 -0.85 -7.73 8.71
C PRO A 363 0.62 -8.09 8.93
N LYS A 364 1.17 -7.68 10.07
CA LYS A 364 2.44 -8.22 10.57
C LYS A 364 2.28 -9.73 10.85
N ARG A 365 3.33 -10.52 10.66
CA ARG A 365 3.32 -11.97 10.89
C ARG A 365 3.27 -12.28 12.39
N SER A 366 2.08 -12.24 12.96
CA SER A 366 1.83 -12.47 14.38
C SER A 366 0.41 -12.96 14.61
N THR A 367 0.25 -13.97 15.46
CA THR A 367 -1.05 -14.50 15.91
C THR A 367 -1.37 -14.08 17.34
N THR A 368 -0.52 -13.28 17.98
CA THR A 368 -0.75 -12.79 19.35
C THR A 368 -1.98 -11.90 19.38
N ALA A 369 -2.93 -12.21 20.25
CA ALA A 369 -4.14 -11.44 20.50
C ALA A 369 -3.88 -10.36 21.56
N THR A 370 -3.30 -9.22 21.15
CA THR A 370 -3.25 -8.09 22.06
C THR A 370 -4.59 -7.34 22.07
N PRO A 371 -4.96 -6.67 23.17
CA PRO A 371 -6.21 -5.91 23.24
C PRO A 371 -6.38 -4.91 22.08
N GLU A 372 -5.29 -4.25 21.68
CA GLU A 372 -5.30 -3.28 20.58
C GLU A 372 -5.54 -3.95 19.23
N LYS A 373 -4.95 -5.14 19.01
CA LYS A 373 -5.17 -5.92 17.79
C LYS A 373 -6.61 -6.41 17.69
N ILE A 374 -7.17 -6.93 18.78
CA ILE A 374 -8.55 -7.38 18.81
C ILE A 374 -9.50 -6.21 18.57
N ALA A 375 -9.29 -5.06 19.23
CA ALA A 375 -10.09 -3.86 19.01
C ALA A 375 -10.08 -3.38 17.54
N LEU A 376 -8.92 -3.50 16.87
CA LEU A 376 -8.82 -3.21 15.43
C LEU A 376 -9.63 -4.19 14.60
N LEU A 377 -9.50 -5.50 14.87
CA LEU A 377 -10.22 -6.53 14.11
C LEU A 377 -11.73 -6.42 14.33
N ASP A 378 -12.18 -6.10 15.57
CA ASP A 378 -13.60 -5.83 15.86
C ASP A 378 -14.11 -4.61 15.07
N ALA A 379 -13.37 -3.49 15.05
CA ALA A 379 -13.76 -2.30 14.32
C ALA A 379 -13.85 -2.56 12.80
N LEU A 380 -12.91 -3.33 12.25
CA LEU A 380 -12.89 -3.72 10.84
C LEU A 380 -14.06 -4.66 10.48
N ARG A 381 -14.41 -5.60 11.38
CA ARG A 381 -15.54 -6.50 11.22
C ARG A 381 -16.87 -5.74 11.23
N ASP A 382 -16.99 -4.76 12.13
CA ASP A 382 -18.19 -3.96 12.31
C ASP A 382 -18.34 -2.86 11.23
N GLY A 383 -17.32 -2.66 10.37
CA GLY A 383 -17.34 -1.65 9.31
C GLY A 383 -17.12 -0.22 9.78
N ASP A 384 -16.69 -0.03 11.03
CA ASP A 384 -16.44 1.29 11.63
C ASP A 384 -15.03 1.80 11.24
N GLY A 385 -14.95 2.51 10.12
CA GLY A 385 -13.69 3.01 9.57
C GLY A 385 -12.98 4.02 10.48
N ASP A 386 -13.71 4.84 11.22
CA ASP A 386 -13.12 5.85 12.12
C ASP A 386 -12.49 5.14 13.34
N ARG A 387 -13.20 4.19 13.95
CA ARG A 387 -12.69 3.36 15.04
C ARG A 387 -11.54 2.46 14.58
N ALA A 388 -11.60 1.90 13.38
CA ALA A 388 -10.52 1.11 12.82
C ALA A 388 -9.24 1.94 12.63
N ALA A 389 -9.36 3.19 12.16
CA ALA A 389 -8.24 4.10 12.02
C ALA A 389 -7.61 4.47 13.39
N GLU A 390 -8.43 4.73 14.43
CA GLU A 390 -7.94 4.97 15.79
C GLU A 390 -7.21 3.74 16.36
N CYS A 391 -7.79 2.55 16.19
CA CYS A 391 -7.17 1.30 16.66
C CYS A 391 -5.87 0.99 15.89
N ALA A 392 -5.83 1.23 14.58
CA ALA A 392 -4.61 1.06 13.78
C ALA A 392 -3.50 2.01 14.23
N PHE A 393 -3.82 3.28 14.53
CA PHE A 393 -2.86 4.24 15.09
C PHE A 393 -2.28 3.75 16.43
N ASN A 394 -3.12 3.23 17.33
CA ASN A 394 -2.70 2.73 18.64
C ASN A 394 -1.81 1.48 18.52
N LEU A 395 -1.98 0.69 17.47
CA LEU A 395 -1.19 -0.51 17.21
C LEU A 395 0.22 -0.19 16.63
N GLU A 396 0.38 0.97 16.00
CA GLU A 396 1.66 1.38 15.41
C GLU A 396 2.61 1.94 16.48
N LYS A 397 3.86 1.42 16.44
CA LYS A 397 4.93 1.76 17.41
C LYS A 397 5.88 2.86 16.90
N ALA A 398 5.68 3.34 15.68
CA ALA A 398 6.49 4.35 15.02
C ALA A 398 5.56 5.44 14.44
N PRO A 399 6.09 6.62 14.08
CA PRO A 399 5.30 7.63 13.40
C PRO A 399 4.72 7.11 12.07
N VAL A 400 3.46 7.45 11.82
CA VAL A 400 2.70 7.02 10.64
C VAL A 400 2.15 8.22 9.87
N THR A 401 1.95 8.05 8.58
CA THR A 401 1.23 9.01 7.74
C THR A 401 -0.26 8.67 7.68
N CYS A 402 -1.09 9.59 7.22
CA CYS A 402 -2.50 9.31 6.97
C CYS A 402 -2.68 8.12 6.00
N GLU A 403 -1.89 8.05 4.94
CA GLU A 403 -1.86 6.92 4.00
C GLU A 403 -1.48 5.60 4.68
N GLY A 404 -0.49 5.65 5.59
CA GLY A 404 -0.10 4.49 6.39
C GLY A 404 -1.26 3.94 7.24
N ILE A 405 -2.09 4.83 7.81
CA ILE A 405 -3.30 4.44 8.54
C ILE A 405 -4.37 3.86 7.59
N VAL A 406 -4.59 4.48 6.43
CA VAL A 406 -5.50 3.92 5.40
C VAL A 406 -5.12 2.47 5.06
N HIS A 407 -3.84 2.20 4.81
CA HIS A 407 -3.36 0.85 4.54
C HIS A 407 -3.48 -0.10 5.75
N ALA A 408 -3.17 0.38 6.95
CA ALA A 408 -3.21 -0.46 8.14
C ALA A 408 -4.64 -0.81 8.59
N ALA A 409 -5.58 0.11 8.41
CA ALA A 409 -6.98 -0.01 8.82
C ALA A 409 -7.93 -0.42 7.68
N GLY A 410 -7.49 -0.42 6.40
CA GLY A 410 -8.38 -0.66 5.27
C GLY A 410 -9.53 0.35 5.15
N CYS A 411 -9.44 1.51 5.81
CA CYS A 411 -10.47 2.53 5.84
C CYS A 411 -10.28 3.58 4.73
N SER A 412 -11.29 4.44 4.53
CA SER A 412 -11.16 5.57 3.60
C SER A 412 -10.19 6.64 4.13
N GLN A 413 -9.58 7.41 3.22
CA GLN A 413 -8.71 8.53 3.57
C GLN A 413 -9.43 9.58 4.45
N ALA A 414 -10.73 9.79 4.20
CA ALA A 414 -11.54 10.70 5.00
C ALA A 414 -11.72 10.20 6.44
N ALA A 415 -11.94 8.89 6.65
CA ALA A 415 -12.04 8.28 7.97
C ALA A 415 -10.70 8.35 8.71
N ALA A 416 -9.59 7.99 8.06
CA ALA A 416 -8.26 8.09 8.63
C ALA A 416 -7.92 9.53 9.08
N ARG A 417 -8.25 10.53 8.25
CA ARG A 417 -8.01 11.94 8.58
C ARG A 417 -8.85 12.40 9.77
N ARG A 418 -10.17 12.10 9.81
CA ARG A 418 -11.04 12.42 10.95
C ARG A 418 -10.53 11.80 12.25
N ALA A 419 -10.15 10.53 12.22
CA ALA A 419 -9.63 9.83 13.38
C ALA A 419 -8.33 10.47 13.91
N LEU A 420 -7.37 10.78 13.01
CA LEU A 420 -6.10 11.43 13.40
C LEU A 420 -6.32 12.85 13.96
N GLU A 421 -7.21 13.66 13.37
CA GLU A 421 -7.57 14.97 13.88
C GLU A 421 -8.27 14.88 15.25
N SER A 422 -9.13 13.88 15.46
CA SER A 422 -9.77 13.62 16.76
C SER A 422 -8.74 13.23 17.82
N LEU A 423 -7.79 12.35 17.49
CA LEU A 423 -6.70 11.95 18.37
C LEU A 423 -5.78 13.14 18.72
N GLU A 424 -5.50 14.02 17.77
CA GLU A 424 -4.72 15.25 18.00
C GLU A 424 -5.45 16.21 18.94
N LYS A 425 -6.75 16.49 18.70
CA LYS A 425 -7.58 17.32 19.57
C LYS A 425 -7.67 16.78 21.00
N SER A 426 -7.73 15.46 21.15
CA SER A 426 -7.75 14.78 22.46
C SER A 426 -6.35 14.61 23.08
N ARG A 427 -5.29 15.14 22.45
CA ARG A 427 -3.89 15.03 22.88
C ARG A 427 -3.37 13.58 22.97
N LYS A 428 -4.00 12.64 22.29
CA LYS A 428 -3.54 11.26 22.18
C LYS A 428 -2.53 11.08 21.04
N ALA A 429 -2.56 11.97 20.04
CA ALA A 429 -1.59 12.03 18.96
C ALA A 429 -0.89 13.39 18.90
N VAL A 430 0.34 13.38 18.37
CA VAL A 430 1.13 14.57 18.03
C VAL A 430 1.36 14.54 16.53
N ARG A 431 1.05 15.65 15.86
CA ARG A 431 1.38 15.87 14.45
C ARG A 431 2.80 16.40 14.37
N LEU A 432 3.59 15.79 13.49
CA LEU A 432 4.97 16.16 13.19
C LEU A 432 5.05 16.56 11.71
N SER A 433 5.64 17.69 11.44
CA SER A 433 5.91 18.18 10.09
C SER A 433 7.24 18.93 10.06
N SER A 434 7.87 19.02 8.91
CA SER A 434 9.02 19.91 8.71
C SER A 434 8.97 20.50 7.30
N GLU A 435 9.44 21.72 7.14
CA GLU A 435 9.56 22.36 5.81
C GLU A 435 10.48 21.55 4.87
N GLN A 436 11.44 20.80 5.43
CA GLN A 436 12.38 19.97 4.68
C GLN A 436 11.77 18.61 4.26
N ALA A 437 10.79 18.09 5.03
CA ALA A 437 10.04 16.87 4.68
C ALA A 437 8.95 17.10 3.64
N GLY A 438 8.82 18.32 3.12
CA GLY A 438 7.78 18.72 2.20
C GLY A 438 6.39 18.74 2.86
N THR A 439 5.36 18.33 2.12
CA THR A 439 3.96 18.33 2.61
C THR A 439 3.60 17.09 3.44
N LYS A 440 4.54 16.18 3.72
CA LYS A 440 4.26 14.95 4.48
C LYS A 440 4.07 15.24 5.96
N GLU A 441 2.92 14.83 6.47
CA GLU A 441 2.59 14.89 7.90
C GLU A 441 2.73 13.50 8.51
N TYR A 442 3.36 13.43 9.68
CA TYR A 442 3.49 12.22 10.47
C TYR A 442 2.72 12.37 11.79
N PHE A 443 2.12 11.31 12.24
CA PHE A 443 1.38 11.25 13.51
C PHE A 443 1.97 10.17 14.40
N THR A 444 2.13 10.49 15.67
CA THR A 444 2.64 9.52 16.65
C THR A 444 2.15 9.87 18.06
N THR A 445 2.42 9.00 19.04
CA THR A 445 2.01 9.24 20.41
C THR A 445 2.91 10.26 21.13
N PRO A 446 2.39 11.05 22.08
CA PRO A 446 3.21 11.95 22.92
C PRO A 446 4.38 11.24 23.59
N ARG A 447 4.17 10.01 24.07
CA ARG A 447 5.20 9.17 24.67
C ARG A 447 6.34 8.87 23.71
N TYR A 448 6.03 8.61 22.44
CA TYR A 448 7.05 8.34 21.42
C TYR A 448 7.89 9.58 21.15
N VAL A 449 7.25 10.75 20.99
CA VAL A 449 7.94 12.03 20.79
C VAL A 449 8.87 12.34 21.94
N GLN A 450 8.40 12.23 23.19
CA GLN A 450 9.22 12.45 24.38
C GLN A 450 10.43 11.52 24.44
N LYS A 451 10.23 10.23 24.15
CA LYS A 451 11.31 9.25 24.06
C LYS A 451 12.35 9.66 23.01
N MET A 452 11.90 10.09 21.81
CA MET A 452 12.81 10.47 20.72
C MET A 452 13.56 11.75 21.03
N ARG A 453 12.93 12.75 21.65
CA ARG A 453 13.62 13.96 22.15
C ARG A 453 14.79 13.58 23.06
N SER A 454 14.53 12.77 24.10
CA SER A 454 15.59 12.31 25.01
C SER A 454 16.65 11.46 24.31
N THR A 455 16.27 10.65 23.32
CA THR A 455 17.24 9.84 22.57
C THR A 455 18.15 10.72 21.71
N ILE A 456 17.60 11.72 21.03
CA ILE A 456 18.36 12.71 20.23
C ILE A 456 19.30 13.51 21.14
N GLU A 457 18.79 14.06 22.24
CA GLU A 457 19.54 14.85 23.21
C GLU A 457 20.73 14.06 23.78
N ASN A 458 20.49 12.83 24.25
CA ASN A 458 21.52 11.96 24.79
C ASN A 458 22.58 11.57 23.74
N ALA A 459 22.17 11.33 22.48
CA ALA A 459 23.09 11.03 21.40
C ALA A 459 24.01 12.21 21.06
N LEU A 460 23.46 13.43 21.11
CA LEU A 460 24.22 14.67 20.90
C LEU A 460 25.14 14.96 22.08
N LEU A 461 24.69 14.76 23.31
CA LEU A 461 25.50 14.95 24.52
C LEU A 461 26.69 13.99 24.53
N ALA A 462 26.46 12.71 24.23
CA ALA A 462 27.53 11.72 24.13
C ALA A 462 28.57 12.09 23.05
N PHE A 463 28.09 12.56 21.88
CA PHE A 463 28.96 13.01 20.81
C PHE A 463 29.83 14.18 21.21
N HIS A 464 29.29 15.20 21.88
CA HIS A 464 30.09 16.36 22.34
C HIS A 464 31.05 16.03 23.48
N ASN A 465 30.72 15.05 24.33
CA ASN A 465 31.63 14.54 25.33
C ASN A 465 32.86 13.85 24.70
N GLU A 466 32.63 13.10 23.60
CA GLU A 466 33.71 12.45 22.84
C GLU A 466 34.46 13.45 21.93
N ASN A 467 33.83 14.54 21.50
CA ASN A 467 34.35 15.53 20.57
C ASN A 467 34.08 16.96 21.06
N PRO A 468 34.78 17.42 22.12
CA PRO A 468 34.47 18.71 22.78
C PRO A 468 34.63 19.93 21.87
N THR A 469 35.48 19.85 20.86
CA THR A 469 35.74 20.95 19.90
C THR A 469 34.85 20.92 18.67
N SER A 470 34.00 19.89 18.51
CA SER A 470 33.11 19.77 17.35
C SER A 470 31.90 20.69 17.46
N THR A 471 31.52 21.34 16.37
CA THR A 471 30.32 22.19 16.27
C THR A 471 29.02 21.40 16.26
N GLY A 472 29.08 20.13 15.85
CA GLY A 472 27.90 19.24 15.75
C GLY A 472 28.24 17.98 14.99
N MET A 473 27.25 17.13 14.83
CA MET A 473 27.29 15.95 13.96
C MET A 473 26.32 16.09 12.80
N SER A 474 26.58 15.41 11.68
CA SER A 474 25.68 15.46 10.53
C SER A 474 24.31 14.85 10.88
N LYS A 475 23.24 15.37 10.26
CA LYS A 475 21.85 14.85 10.45
C LYS A 475 21.78 13.35 10.18
N GLU A 476 22.47 12.87 9.14
CA GLU A 476 22.45 11.45 8.80
C GLU A 476 23.16 10.59 9.87
N ALA A 477 24.28 11.04 10.39
CA ALA A 477 24.98 10.33 11.48
C ALA A 477 24.09 10.27 12.74
N LEU A 478 23.39 11.36 13.06
CA LEU A 478 22.45 11.40 14.18
C LEU A 478 21.27 10.46 13.93
N ARG A 479 20.69 10.43 12.72
CA ARG A 479 19.62 9.53 12.34
C ARG A 479 20.02 8.06 12.52
N GLN A 480 21.20 7.68 12.02
CA GLN A 480 21.72 6.32 12.17
C GLN A 480 21.93 5.92 13.64
N LYS A 481 22.39 6.86 14.48
CA LYS A 481 22.63 6.59 15.91
C LYS A 481 21.33 6.55 16.73
N ALA A 482 20.37 7.43 16.46
CA ALA A 482 19.17 7.62 17.27
C ALA A 482 17.93 6.91 16.70
N ALA A 483 17.80 6.76 15.38
CA ALA A 483 16.57 6.38 14.69
C ALA A 483 16.81 5.70 13.33
N ALA A 484 17.76 4.77 13.21
CA ALA A 484 18.17 4.12 11.96
C ALA A 484 17.03 3.50 11.12
N ARG A 485 15.94 3.12 11.78
CA ARG A 485 14.77 2.50 11.11
C ARG A 485 13.77 3.50 10.53
N LEU A 486 13.91 4.79 10.84
CA LEU A 486 13.02 5.82 10.31
C LEU A 486 13.53 6.33 8.95
N SER A 487 12.58 6.69 8.08
CA SER A 487 12.92 7.39 6.83
C SER A 487 13.54 8.77 7.13
N PRO A 488 14.36 9.30 6.23
CA PRO A 488 14.95 10.65 6.39
C PRO A 488 13.88 11.72 6.67
N ASP A 489 12.78 11.73 5.89
CA ASP A 489 11.68 12.70 6.03
C ASP A 489 11.02 12.63 7.42
N CYS A 490 10.78 11.41 7.93
CA CYS A 490 10.19 11.20 9.25
C CYS A 490 11.15 11.66 10.37
N PHE A 491 12.44 11.41 10.20
CA PHE A 491 13.46 11.88 11.15
C PHE A 491 13.59 13.40 11.14
N ASP A 492 13.51 14.05 9.97
CA ASP A 492 13.54 15.51 9.84
C ASP A 492 12.34 16.16 10.55
N ALA A 493 11.16 15.55 10.50
CA ALA A 493 9.99 16.02 11.24
C ALA A 493 10.17 15.89 12.77
N LEU A 494 10.77 14.80 13.25
CA LEU A 494 11.12 14.62 14.67
C LEU A 494 12.23 15.58 15.13
N LEU A 495 13.20 15.83 14.28
CA LEU A 495 14.30 16.76 14.56
C LEU A 495 13.78 18.21 14.64
N ALA A 496 12.85 18.59 13.76
CA ALA A 496 12.19 19.90 13.82
C ALA A 496 11.44 20.09 15.15
N ASP A 497 10.75 19.05 15.62
CA ASP A 497 10.10 19.06 16.94
C ASP A 497 11.12 19.15 18.10
N ALA A 498 12.22 18.41 18.03
CA ALA A 498 13.29 18.47 19.01
C ALA A 498 13.97 19.87 19.04
N GLN A 499 14.10 20.52 17.89
CA GLN A 499 14.60 21.90 17.79
C GLN A 499 13.60 22.90 18.39
N ALA A 500 12.32 22.80 18.06
CA ALA A 500 11.28 23.67 18.60
C ALA A 500 11.19 23.58 20.14
N THR A 501 11.49 22.40 20.70
CA THR A 501 11.46 22.12 22.14
C THR A 501 12.83 22.26 22.82
N LYS A 502 13.85 22.79 22.11
CA LYS A 502 15.20 23.06 22.61
C LYS A 502 15.99 21.84 23.09
N HIS A 503 15.73 20.65 22.51
CA HIS A 503 16.53 19.44 22.73
C HIS A 503 17.66 19.27 21.72
N ALA A 504 17.63 20.02 20.62
CA ALA A 504 18.67 20.06 19.61
C ALA A 504 18.75 21.46 18.97
N VAL A 505 19.88 21.79 18.38
CA VAL A 505 20.09 23.00 17.55
C VAL A 505 20.63 22.53 16.19
N VAL A 506 20.00 23.01 15.11
CA VAL A 506 20.41 22.68 13.73
C VAL A 506 21.10 23.90 13.12
N ASN A 507 22.36 23.77 12.72
CA ASN A 507 23.18 24.83 12.11
C ASN A 507 23.80 24.31 10.80
N GLY A 508 23.36 24.81 9.65
CA GLY A 508 24.02 24.56 8.36
C GLY A 508 24.18 23.09 7.95
N GLY A 509 23.29 22.19 8.45
CA GLY A 509 23.35 20.75 8.16
C GLY A 509 23.97 19.89 9.27
N GLU A 510 24.57 20.53 10.29
CA GLU A 510 25.00 19.88 11.52
C GLU A 510 23.98 20.07 12.64
N VAL A 511 23.93 19.10 13.55
CA VAL A 511 23.05 19.11 14.72
C VAL A 511 23.90 19.03 15.98
N CYS A 512 23.67 19.93 16.92
CA CYS A 512 24.42 19.99 18.18
C CYS A 512 23.48 20.00 19.40
N HIS A 513 24.05 19.61 20.54
CA HIS A 513 23.38 19.78 21.84
C HIS A 513 23.28 21.26 22.19
N PRO A 514 22.16 21.79 22.69
CA PRO A 514 21.95 23.21 22.92
C PRO A 514 23.03 23.87 23.80
N GLN A 515 23.51 23.18 24.84
CA GLN A 515 24.52 23.70 25.74
C GLN A 515 25.97 23.58 25.16
N ALA A 516 26.27 22.45 24.50
CA ALA A 516 27.60 22.21 23.93
C ALA A 516 27.83 23.04 22.66
N GLY A 517 26.78 23.23 21.82
CA GLY A 517 26.85 24.08 20.64
C GLY A 517 27.14 25.54 20.98
N ALA A 518 26.55 26.07 22.03
CA ALA A 518 26.86 27.42 22.52
C ALA A 518 28.30 27.54 23.02
N GLY A 519 28.81 26.51 23.72
CA GLY A 519 30.21 26.46 24.18
C GLY A 519 31.21 26.36 23.01
N ALA A 520 30.95 25.53 22.01
CA ALA A 520 31.81 25.40 20.82
C ALA A 520 31.83 26.68 19.97
N GLN A 521 30.68 27.36 19.82
CA GLN A 521 30.60 28.66 19.16
C GLN A 521 31.37 29.77 19.93
N ALA A 522 31.26 29.77 21.26
CA ALA A 522 32.03 30.72 22.10
C ALA A 522 33.52 30.48 21.95
N LEU A 523 33.97 29.23 21.97
CA LEU A 523 35.40 28.87 21.75
C LEU A 523 35.86 29.24 20.33
N GLU A 524 35.04 29.03 19.30
CA GLU A 524 35.39 29.42 17.92
C GLU A 524 35.51 30.95 17.78
N LYS A 525 34.56 31.68 18.39
CA LYS A 525 34.64 33.15 18.42
C LYS A 525 35.86 33.65 19.14
N GLN A 526 36.19 33.11 20.30
CA GLN A 526 37.41 33.45 21.05
C GLN A 526 38.68 33.11 20.25
N ALA A 527 38.72 31.97 19.56
CA ALA A 527 39.81 31.60 18.69
C ALA A 527 39.92 32.55 17.48
N ALA A 528 38.82 32.97 16.89
CA ALA A 528 38.79 33.95 15.79
C ALA A 528 39.31 35.32 16.24
N GLU A 529 38.87 35.79 17.40
CA GLU A 529 39.39 37.05 17.98
C GLU A 529 40.89 37.00 18.25
N ALA A 530 41.38 35.90 18.83
CA ALA A 530 42.82 35.72 19.09
C ALA A 530 43.64 35.63 17.79
N LEU A 531 43.14 34.91 16.79
CA LEU A 531 43.75 34.78 15.47
C LEU A 531 43.82 36.13 14.74
N LEU A 532 42.73 36.88 14.73
CA LEU A 532 42.67 38.21 14.12
C LEU A 532 43.61 39.20 14.79
N ALA A 533 43.69 39.16 16.13
CA ALA A 533 44.65 39.96 16.89
C ALA A 533 46.09 39.62 16.48
N ALA A 534 46.45 38.35 16.41
CA ALA A 534 47.79 37.91 16.00
C ALA A 534 48.12 38.33 14.54
N LEU A 535 47.15 38.24 13.62
CA LEU A 535 47.34 38.70 12.24
C LEU A 535 47.49 40.22 12.13
N ARG A 536 46.85 40.99 12.99
CA ARG A 536 46.99 42.46 13.06
C ARG A 536 48.33 42.88 13.70
N GLU A 537 48.75 42.18 14.75
CA GLU A 537 50.02 42.44 15.43
C GLU A 537 51.24 42.10 14.56
N ALA A 538 51.12 41.05 13.73
CA ALA A 538 52.18 40.65 12.80
C ALA A 538 52.45 41.66 11.68
N ASP A 539 51.55 42.65 11.51
CA ASP A 539 51.62 43.76 10.55
C ASP A 539 51.97 43.30 9.12
N GLY A 540 53.01 43.35 8.56
CA GLY A 540 53.30 42.90 7.19
C GLY A 540 54.06 41.57 7.08
N SER A 541 54.25 40.86 8.16
CA SER A 541 55.10 39.65 8.19
C SER A 541 54.56 38.55 9.11
N PRO A 542 53.36 38.04 8.85
CA PRO A 542 52.73 37.03 9.69
C PRO A 542 53.51 35.71 9.65
N ALA A 543 53.48 35.00 10.77
CA ALA A 543 53.93 33.61 10.83
C ALA A 543 52.97 32.71 10.03
N THR A 544 53.30 31.46 9.79
CA THR A 544 52.39 30.52 9.17
C THR A 544 51.17 30.28 10.05
N LEU A 545 50.04 29.93 9.45
CA LEU A 545 48.80 29.68 10.20
C LEU A 545 48.99 28.64 11.32
N ASP A 546 49.78 27.58 11.08
CA ASP A 546 50.03 26.55 12.10
C ASP A 546 50.93 27.08 13.23
N GLU A 547 51.88 27.97 12.95
CA GLU A 547 52.69 28.67 13.97
C GLU A 547 51.81 29.63 14.78
N ILE A 548 50.90 30.37 14.16
CA ILE A 548 49.94 31.25 14.85
C ILE A 548 48.99 30.42 15.72
N PHE A 549 48.47 29.29 15.23
CA PHE A 549 47.64 28.41 16.05
C PHE A 549 48.37 27.91 17.28
N SER A 550 49.65 27.53 17.12
CA SER A 550 50.49 27.06 18.22
C SER A 550 50.80 28.17 19.24
N SER A 551 51.13 29.38 18.78
CA SER A 551 51.40 30.51 19.66
C SER A 551 50.17 30.98 20.43
N CYS A 552 49.01 30.97 19.80
CA CYS A 552 47.74 31.29 20.44
C CYS A 552 47.14 30.12 21.24
N LYS A 553 47.80 28.96 21.29
CA LYS A 553 47.32 27.72 21.93
C LYS A 553 45.94 27.29 21.41
N ILE A 554 45.71 27.46 20.12
CA ILE A 554 44.48 27.07 19.43
C ILE A 554 44.74 25.70 18.80
N GLU A 555 43.78 24.76 19.02
CA GLU A 555 43.83 23.44 18.37
C GLU A 555 43.70 23.63 16.85
N PRO A 556 44.48 22.94 15.98
CA PRO A 556 44.51 23.20 14.53
C PRO A 556 43.16 23.10 13.83
N SER A 557 42.26 22.21 14.26
CA SER A 557 40.92 22.07 13.67
C SER A 557 40.05 23.28 14.02
N LEU A 558 40.13 23.77 15.25
CA LEU A 558 39.44 24.98 15.71
C LEU A 558 40.00 26.23 15.01
N GLY A 559 41.33 26.31 14.88
CA GLY A 559 42.01 27.40 14.18
C GLY A 559 41.61 27.53 12.71
N ARG A 560 41.48 26.40 12.00
CA ARG A 560 40.99 26.39 10.61
C ARG A 560 39.54 26.88 10.48
N ARG A 561 38.65 26.50 11.41
CA ARG A 561 37.28 27.01 11.45
C ARG A 561 37.22 28.50 11.79
N ALA A 562 37.99 28.92 12.79
CA ALA A 562 38.12 30.32 13.15
C ALA A 562 38.59 31.18 11.96
N MET A 563 39.58 30.69 11.20
CA MET A 563 40.06 31.37 9.99
C MET A 563 38.95 31.46 8.92
N ALA A 564 38.21 30.37 8.67
CA ALA A 564 37.07 30.37 7.72
C ALA A 564 35.97 31.35 8.16
N SER A 565 35.73 31.47 9.47
CA SER A 565 34.79 32.44 10.04
C SER A 565 35.22 33.88 9.78
N LEU A 566 36.52 34.19 9.95
CA LEU A 566 37.10 35.50 9.65
C LEU A 566 37.06 35.83 8.14
N GLU A 567 37.35 34.84 7.29
CA GLU A 567 37.23 35.02 5.82
C GLU A 567 35.79 35.35 5.42
N LYS A 568 34.82 34.65 5.99
CA LYS A 568 33.38 34.90 5.75
C LYS A 568 32.91 36.27 6.26
N ALA A 569 33.49 36.72 7.39
CA ALA A 569 33.24 38.04 7.95
C ALA A 569 33.97 39.16 7.18
N GLY A 570 34.87 38.82 6.26
CA GLY A 570 35.68 39.78 5.52
C GLY A 570 36.79 40.47 6.38
N GLU A 571 37.17 39.90 7.52
CA GLU A 571 38.17 40.47 8.43
C GLU A 571 39.58 39.97 8.17
N ALA A 572 39.74 38.80 7.56
CA ALA A 572 41.01 38.25 7.13
C ALA A 572 40.89 37.58 5.75
N VAL A 573 42.02 37.47 5.06
CA VAL A 573 42.14 36.87 3.73
C VAL A 573 43.31 35.90 3.70
N ARG A 574 43.03 34.67 3.25
CA ARG A 574 44.07 33.66 3.03
C ARG A 574 44.68 33.83 1.65
N ILE A 575 45.97 34.05 1.61
CA ILE A 575 46.74 34.24 0.38
C ILE A 575 47.24 32.88 -0.15
N THR A 576 47.71 32.03 0.75
CA THR A 576 48.11 30.64 0.45
C THR A 576 47.50 29.70 1.48
N LYS A 577 47.71 28.37 1.36
CA LYS A 577 47.27 27.41 2.36
C LYS A 577 47.84 27.71 3.77
N GLU A 578 48.99 28.32 3.86
CA GLU A 578 49.73 28.54 5.11
C GLU A 578 49.80 30.01 5.51
N LEU A 579 49.42 30.94 4.63
CA LEU A 579 49.63 32.37 4.84
C LEU A 579 48.32 33.16 4.74
N ALA A 580 48.01 33.94 5.75
CA ALA A 580 46.87 34.83 5.79
C ALA A 580 47.24 36.22 6.31
N PHE A 581 46.47 37.25 5.93
CA PHE A 581 46.61 38.63 6.41
C PHE A 581 45.25 39.17 6.87
N SER A 582 45.30 40.15 7.77
CA SER A 582 44.12 40.95 8.05
C SER A 582 43.71 41.76 6.80
N THR A 583 42.41 41.96 6.60
CA THR A 583 41.92 42.76 5.47
C THR A 583 42.50 44.18 5.51
N GLY A 584 42.74 44.74 6.71
CA GLY A 584 43.38 46.06 6.87
C GLY A 584 44.82 46.09 6.35
N THR A 585 45.64 45.12 6.74
CA THR A 585 47.05 45.01 6.27
C THR A 585 47.08 44.76 4.75
N LEU A 586 46.21 43.91 4.25
CA LEU A 586 46.12 43.63 2.80
C LEU A 586 45.74 44.86 1.99
N ALA A 587 44.80 45.70 2.50
CA ALA A 587 44.41 46.95 1.87
C ALA A 587 45.57 47.99 1.85
N GLN A 588 46.41 48.01 2.91
CA GLN A 588 47.62 48.87 2.93
C GLN A 588 48.60 48.43 1.84
N PHE A 589 48.85 47.12 1.69
CA PHE A 589 49.68 46.60 0.62
C PHE A 589 49.14 46.89 -0.76
N GLU A 590 47.85 46.73 -0.97
CA GLU A 590 47.19 47.07 -2.23
C GLU A 590 47.35 48.57 -2.54
N GLN A 591 47.15 49.44 -1.55
CA GLN A 591 47.32 50.88 -1.73
C GLN A 591 48.77 51.24 -2.05
N ALA A 592 49.75 50.65 -1.41
CA ALA A 592 51.17 50.85 -1.70
C ALA A 592 51.51 50.42 -3.15
N VAL A 593 51.02 49.28 -3.59
CA VAL A 593 51.19 48.79 -4.96
C VAL A 593 50.51 49.74 -5.97
N ARG A 594 49.29 50.19 -5.70
CA ARG A 594 48.56 51.14 -6.56
C ARG A 594 49.30 52.47 -6.65
N THR A 595 49.81 52.98 -5.55
CA THR A 595 50.57 54.23 -5.51
C THR A 595 51.88 54.11 -6.31
N ARG A 596 52.61 52.99 -6.20
CA ARG A 596 53.88 52.77 -6.92
C ARG A 596 53.66 52.57 -8.44
N LEU A 597 52.55 52.04 -8.82
CA LEU A 597 52.17 51.80 -10.23
C LEU A 597 51.21 52.84 -10.80
N ALA A 598 51.07 53.99 -10.13
CA ALA A 598 50.27 55.12 -10.63
C ALA A 598 50.80 55.64 -11.97
N ASP A 599 49.96 56.31 -12.72
CA ASP A 599 50.28 56.97 -14.01
C ASP A 599 50.81 56.03 -15.11
N GLY A 600 50.44 54.70 -15.02
CA GLY A 600 50.79 53.70 -16.04
C GLY A 600 52.24 53.23 -15.97
N THR A 601 52.94 53.47 -14.87
CA THR A 601 54.30 52.99 -14.63
C THR A 601 54.29 51.46 -14.40
N SER A 602 55.39 50.81 -14.79
CA SER A 602 55.67 49.41 -14.45
C SER A 602 56.69 49.35 -13.32
N ALA A 603 56.66 48.27 -12.56
CA ALA A 603 57.67 48.00 -11.52
C ALA A 603 57.95 46.51 -11.38
N SER A 604 59.23 46.24 -11.06
CA SER A 604 59.66 44.87 -10.78
C SER A 604 59.13 44.36 -9.44
N ALA A 605 59.13 43.03 -9.24
CA ALA A 605 58.72 42.44 -7.96
C ALA A 605 59.58 42.93 -6.77
N ALA A 606 60.85 43.30 -7.01
CA ALA A 606 61.71 43.83 -6.00
C ALA A 606 61.32 45.28 -5.56
N GLU A 607 60.97 46.14 -6.52
CA GLU A 607 60.51 47.51 -6.24
C GLU A 607 59.12 47.50 -5.56
N LEU A 608 58.20 46.58 -5.97
CA LEU A 608 56.90 46.42 -5.32
C LEU A 608 57.04 45.86 -3.90
N LYS A 609 57.97 44.94 -3.67
CA LYS A 609 58.32 44.46 -2.33
C LYS A 609 58.73 45.59 -1.43
N ASP A 610 59.66 46.48 -1.94
CA ASP A 610 60.14 47.60 -1.15
C ASP A 610 59.04 48.65 -0.90
N ALA A 611 58.19 48.90 -1.87
CA ALA A 611 56.99 49.75 -1.74
C ALA A 611 56.00 49.23 -0.69
N MET A 612 55.80 47.92 -0.60
CA MET A 612 54.97 47.29 0.43
C MET A 612 55.66 47.22 1.79
N GLY A 613 56.95 47.50 1.90
CA GLY A 613 57.72 47.40 3.17
C GLY A 613 57.84 45.99 3.73
N THR A 614 57.76 44.96 2.86
CA THR A 614 57.77 43.56 3.29
C THR A 614 58.97 42.78 2.72
N THR A 615 59.05 41.48 3.06
CA THR A 615 60.17 40.63 2.57
C THR A 615 59.73 39.83 1.34
N ARG A 616 60.71 39.29 0.58
CA ARG A 616 60.40 38.48 -0.63
C ARG A 616 59.51 37.29 -0.36
N LYS A 617 59.56 36.72 0.83
CA LYS A 617 58.74 35.57 1.27
C LYS A 617 57.23 35.89 1.17
N TYR A 618 56.84 37.12 1.50
CA TYR A 618 55.46 37.58 1.51
C TYR A 618 55.08 38.31 0.23
N ALA A 619 56.00 39.07 -0.36
CA ALA A 619 55.77 39.89 -1.54
C ALA A 619 55.34 39.05 -2.76
N ILE A 620 55.99 37.88 -2.99
CA ILE A 620 55.64 37.05 -4.17
C ILE A 620 54.20 36.51 -4.09
N PRO A 621 53.78 35.82 -3.01
CA PRO A 621 52.39 35.39 -2.87
C PRO A 621 51.36 36.52 -2.92
N LEU A 622 51.67 37.68 -2.33
CA LEU A 622 50.77 38.86 -2.38
C LEU A 622 50.60 39.38 -3.79
N LEU A 623 51.69 39.47 -4.56
CA LEU A 623 51.64 39.93 -5.93
C LEU A 623 50.92 38.95 -6.88
N GLU A 624 51.07 37.64 -6.64
CA GLU A 624 50.28 36.62 -7.34
C GLU A 624 48.78 36.74 -7.00
N TYR A 625 48.43 36.95 -5.73
CA TYR A 625 47.07 37.21 -5.29
C TYR A 625 46.48 38.48 -5.94
N PHE A 626 47.27 39.58 -6.05
CA PHE A 626 46.81 40.78 -6.71
C PHE A 626 46.65 40.60 -8.22
N ASP A 627 47.47 39.78 -8.86
CA ASP A 627 47.31 39.37 -10.26
C ASP A 627 46.01 38.59 -10.46
N ASP A 628 45.75 37.61 -9.59
CA ASP A 628 44.51 36.76 -9.62
C ASP A 628 43.23 37.59 -9.37
N LYS A 629 43.35 38.62 -8.50
CA LYS A 629 42.24 39.55 -8.24
C LYS A 629 42.07 40.62 -9.33
N GLY A 630 42.93 40.61 -10.34
CA GLY A 630 42.88 41.61 -11.41
C GLY A 630 43.22 43.00 -10.97
N ILE A 631 43.96 43.20 -9.88
CA ILE A 631 44.48 44.46 -9.41
C ILE A 631 45.70 44.84 -10.23
N THR A 632 46.63 43.89 -10.38
CA THR A 632 47.82 43.98 -11.21
C THR A 632 47.79 42.97 -12.36
N ARG A 633 48.65 43.15 -13.34
CA ARG A 633 48.93 42.22 -14.42
C ARG A 633 50.41 42.16 -14.68
N ARG A 634 50.96 40.95 -14.80
CA ARG A 634 52.36 40.71 -15.14
C ARG A 634 52.61 41.05 -16.62
N SER A 635 53.67 41.80 -16.87
CA SER A 635 54.17 42.17 -18.21
C SER A 635 55.68 41.90 -18.26
N GLY A 636 56.10 40.72 -18.71
CA GLY A 636 57.48 40.27 -18.62
C GLY A 636 57.92 40.05 -17.15
N ASP A 637 59.01 40.70 -16.72
CA ASP A 637 59.53 40.68 -15.36
C ASP A 637 58.91 41.76 -14.44
N GLU A 638 58.08 42.61 -15.00
CA GLU A 638 57.43 43.73 -14.30
C GLU A 638 55.90 43.54 -14.18
N ARG A 639 55.26 44.34 -13.34
CA ARG A 639 53.81 44.42 -13.18
C ARG A 639 53.30 45.81 -13.46
N VAL A 640 52.10 45.91 -13.98
CA VAL A 640 51.35 47.13 -14.23
C VAL A 640 49.97 47.04 -13.62
N LEU A 641 49.35 48.16 -13.30
CA LEU A 641 47.93 48.18 -12.90
C LEU A 641 47.06 47.71 -14.03
N THR A 642 46.09 46.91 -13.69
CA THR A 642 45.01 46.54 -14.66
C THR A 642 44.12 47.74 -14.85
N LYS A 643 43.98 48.23 -16.09
CA LYS A 643 43.00 49.28 -16.41
C LYS A 643 41.59 48.68 -16.17
N ARG A 644 40.82 49.33 -15.30
CA ARG A 644 39.36 49.09 -15.23
C ARG A 644 38.69 49.58 -16.47
#